data_134a1d701b12e3fde497fba348570351
#
_entry.id   134a1d701b12e3fde497fba348570351
#
_cell.length_a   1.000
_cell.length_b   1.000
_cell.length_c   1.000
_cell.angle_alpha   90.00
_cell.angle_beta   90.00
_cell.angle_gamma   90.00
#
_symmetry.space_group_name_H-M   'P 1'
#
loop_
_entity.id
_entity.type
_entity.pdbx_description
1 polymer ?
#
loop_
_entity_poly.entity_id
_entity_poly.type
_entity_poly.pdbx_seq_one_letter_code
_entity_poly.pdbx_strand_id
1 'polypeptide(L)'
;MVRYRDAISIIVVTVMIFSAFPICVSDSSDAAGITNDGILLFELDPKDATDGIALKNYSSKTIDIDGYVVKNSSGKEYRFEPLKVSSGNTVALVKKTVDGDWFCEKTDTRNVIVNSSSIALKNSGDAVYLYDRSGNLVDVVCYGNYTASDGWTGIPVDLGFKEHVIRRVEPTDTNTYFDWAAVGNGYTAKSFADTKTVSADVKPFTFPECGGKPVLESLMGATKSVKISIYMLTSAYVGSVLTDLEKKGVDVQLILENKPLGYEQDGGLLKTIVDAGAEVKFIGGGTYDRYSYVHNKYAIIDDEEVIITSENWTDGNISTKGNRGWGAVVYGKEFASQMNEFFMNDWKFNDDFLLFDKRYPDVTAKTLPTVSTVESYVNSVDYAPKTYENVGTSIYMSPDNTFKALMYLIENADTRVYTEQMDIGSSFRTFATTSPLSAMIKASDRGVDARFMVTKDKNVDFIEKLNTETNVKSAGMTRSGYQTMHNKGVIIDDTVWVSSVNWTDNAFMNNRECGLYLQSKEITQFYLDSYMSDWDYNYKLTDTITVKPDTTRKTFTATGATGTVEWSSYNVSNEVISSSTGTTFTIDSDDVNYIRVKDQSGNTGRYIIPGYSAPPSNEVNISEIVTENAPAIGIGAIILAVIGAMVAKVKKKGSKKKGKKKKSNKRK
;
A
#
# COMPACT_ATOMS: atom_id res chain seq x y z
N MET A 1 31.77 24.50 59.33
CA MET A 1 30.37 24.17 59.62
C MET A 1 29.56 24.59 58.41
N VAL A 2 29.40 23.69 57.47
CA VAL A 2 28.64 23.89 56.21
C VAL A 2 27.78 22.67 56.00
N ARG A 3 26.48 22.85 55.90
CA ARG A 3 25.53 21.79 55.60
C ARG A 3 25.29 21.72 54.11
N TYR A 4 25.59 20.59 53.51
CA TYR A 4 25.11 20.14 52.20
C TYR A 4 23.59 19.94 52.24
N ARG A 5 22.88 20.42 51.26
CA ARG A 5 21.52 20.01 50.91
C ARG A 5 21.53 19.45 49.50
N ASP A 6 21.22 18.17 49.44
CA ASP A 6 21.11 17.39 48.21
C ASP A 6 19.90 17.85 47.37
N ALA A 7 20.17 18.19 46.13
CA ALA A 7 19.13 18.30 45.11
C ALA A 7 19.07 16.96 44.36
N ILE A 8 18.09 16.15 44.69
CA ILE A 8 17.75 14.94 43.93
C ILE A 8 16.95 15.39 42.70
N SER A 9 17.58 15.37 41.54
CA SER A 9 16.88 15.45 40.25
C SER A 9 16.22 14.11 40.02
N ILE A 10 14.90 14.07 40.12
CA ILE A 10 14.10 12.92 39.71
C ILE A 10 14.03 12.98 38.17
N ILE A 11 14.82 12.14 37.51
CA ILE A 11 14.64 11.81 36.12
C ILE A 11 13.43 10.86 36.06
N VAL A 12 12.29 11.38 35.63
CA VAL A 12 11.14 10.57 35.23
C VAL A 12 11.46 9.98 33.87
N VAL A 13 12.04 8.79 33.88
CA VAL A 13 12.11 7.95 32.67
C VAL A 13 10.69 7.43 32.44
N THR A 14 9.95 8.04 31.51
CA THR A 14 8.71 7.47 31.04
C THR A 14 9.07 6.28 30.16
N VAL A 15 9.17 5.11 30.76
CA VAL A 15 9.19 3.84 30.04
C VAL A 15 7.79 3.67 29.48
N MET A 16 7.59 3.99 28.22
CA MET A 16 6.44 3.51 27.46
C MET A 16 6.59 2.00 27.33
N ILE A 17 5.93 1.29 28.23
CA ILE A 17 5.70 -0.14 28.08
C ILE A 17 4.71 -0.26 26.92
N PHE A 18 5.19 -0.62 25.73
CA PHE A 18 4.33 -1.17 24.70
C PHE A 18 3.80 -2.51 25.21
N SER A 19 2.68 -2.46 25.91
CA SER A 19 1.85 -3.65 26.07
C SER A 19 1.45 -4.09 24.68
N ALA A 20 1.76 -5.34 24.33
CA ALA A 20 1.15 -6.00 23.20
C ALA A 20 -0.38 -5.82 23.35
N PHE A 21 -0.95 -4.93 22.55
CA PHE A 21 -2.38 -4.73 22.54
C PHE A 21 -3.01 -5.99 21.96
N PRO A 22 -3.96 -6.60 22.66
CA PRO A 22 -4.78 -7.62 22.03
C PRO A 22 -5.49 -6.97 20.85
N ILE A 23 -5.44 -7.60 19.70
CA ILE A 23 -6.25 -7.26 18.55
C ILE A 23 -7.70 -7.33 19.01
N CYS A 24 -8.32 -6.18 19.26
CA CYS A 24 -9.76 -6.12 19.44
C CYS A 24 -10.38 -6.37 18.06
N VAL A 25 -10.60 -7.62 17.73
CA VAL A 25 -11.57 -8.00 16.73
C VAL A 25 -12.92 -7.55 17.27
N SER A 26 -13.58 -6.61 16.60
CA SER A 26 -14.95 -6.24 16.91
C SER A 26 -15.78 -7.52 16.86
N ASP A 27 -16.47 -7.83 17.97
CA ASP A 27 -17.44 -8.91 18.04
C ASP A 27 -18.44 -8.85 16.88
N SER A 28 -18.21 -9.66 15.85
CA SER A 28 -19.28 -10.18 15.03
C SER A 28 -19.62 -11.55 15.61
N SER A 29 -20.61 -11.56 16.48
CA SER A 29 -21.24 -12.76 17.02
C SER A 29 -21.67 -13.68 15.87
N ASP A 30 -21.31 -14.95 16.02
CA ASP A 30 -21.72 -16.18 15.33
C ASP A 30 -20.64 -16.89 14.51
N ALA A 31 -19.37 -16.88 14.94
CA ALA A 31 -18.46 -17.95 14.57
C ALA A 31 -18.70 -19.11 15.56
N ALA A 32 -19.20 -20.25 15.09
CA ALA A 32 -19.26 -21.48 15.87
C ALA A 32 -17.88 -21.74 16.46
N GLY A 33 -17.81 -21.92 17.80
CA GLY A 33 -16.59 -21.87 18.61
C GLY A 33 -15.42 -22.63 18.00
N ILE A 34 -14.43 -21.89 17.55
CA ILE A 34 -13.13 -22.42 17.13
C ILE A 34 -12.36 -22.79 18.39
N THR A 35 -12.07 -24.06 18.56
CA THR A 35 -11.26 -24.54 19.67
C THR A 35 -9.79 -24.46 19.27
N ASN A 36 -9.08 -23.48 19.75
CA ASN A 36 -7.63 -23.38 19.58
C ASN A 36 -6.95 -24.28 20.64
N ASP A 37 -6.53 -25.48 20.24
CA ASP A 37 -5.79 -26.43 21.09
C ASP A 37 -4.27 -26.36 20.88
N GLY A 38 -3.82 -25.42 20.04
CA GLY A 38 -2.43 -25.16 19.72
C GLY A 38 -1.87 -25.92 18.51
N ILE A 39 -2.64 -26.77 17.84
CA ILE A 39 -2.31 -27.31 16.51
C ILE A 39 -3.05 -26.48 15.47
N LEU A 40 -2.31 -25.87 14.55
CA LEU A 40 -2.85 -25.06 13.47
C LEU A 40 -2.30 -25.49 12.10
N LEU A 41 -3.00 -25.12 11.05
CA LEU A 41 -2.50 -25.15 9.68
C LEU A 41 -1.28 -24.23 9.60
N PHE A 42 -0.19 -24.72 8.99
CA PHE A 42 1.09 -24.00 8.97
C PHE A 42 1.57 -23.63 7.57
N GLU A 43 1.58 -24.60 6.66
CA GLU A 43 1.96 -24.41 5.25
C GLU A 43 1.00 -25.13 4.33
N LEU A 44 0.81 -24.54 3.16
CA LEU A 44 0.08 -25.15 2.06
C LEU A 44 0.88 -24.99 0.77
N ASP A 45 1.12 -26.11 0.09
CA ASP A 45 1.70 -26.13 -1.26
C ASP A 45 0.63 -26.64 -2.23
N PRO A 46 -0.07 -25.76 -2.95
CA PRO A 46 -1.09 -26.16 -3.92
C PRO A 46 -0.52 -26.62 -5.26
N LYS A 47 0.79 -26.72 -5.43
CA LYS A 47 1.37 -27.19 -6.69
C LYS A 47 1.02 -28.65 -6.95
N ASP A 48 0.72 -28.98 -8.21
CA ASP A 48 0.33 -30.33 -8.67
C ASP A 48 1.30 -31.43 -8.25
N ALA A 49 2.56 -31.10 -8.01
CA ALA A 49 3.58 -32.08 -7.70
C ALA A 49 3.52 -32.57 -6.25
N THR A 50 3.26 -31.69 -5.30
CA THR A 50 3.34 -31.97 -3.86
C THR A 50 1.99 -32.01 -3.19
N ASP A 51 1.05 -31.13 -3.56
CA ASP A 51 -0.25 -30.97 -2.89
C ASP A 51 -0.08 -31.12 -1.36
N GLY A 52 0.79 -30.30 -0.78
CA GLY A 52 1.24 -30.46 0.59
C GLY A 52 0.42 -29.63 1.58
N ILE A 53 0.17 -30.19 2.77
CA ILE A 53 -0.42 -29.49 3.90
C ILE A 53 0.44 -29.79 5.13
N ALA A 54 0.94 -28.74 5.82
CA ALA A 54 1.62 -28.90 7.08
C ALA A 54 0.81 -28.33 8.22
N LEU A 55 0.83 -29.02 9.35
CA LEU A 55 0.33 -28.58 10.64
C LEU A 55 1.52 -28.29 11.57
N LYS A 56 1.36 -27.33 12.48
CA LYS A 56 2.35 -27.01 13.50
C LYS A 56 1.71 -26.91 14.87
N ASN A 57 2.44 -27.42 15.88
CA ASN A 57 2.04 -27.29 17.26
C ASN A 57 2.60 -25.99 17.86
N TYR A 58 1.76 -24.99 18.03
CA TYR A 58 2.11 -23.69 18.63
C TYR A 58 2.01 -23.70 20.16
N SER A 59 1.47 -24.77 20.75
CA SER A 59 1.37 -24.87 22.21
C SER A 59 2.70 -25.26 22.86
N SER A 60 2.79 -25.10 24.17
CA SER A 60 3.94 -25.55 24.99
C SER A 60 3.93 -27.05 25.33
N LYS A 61 2.91 -27.80 24.89
CA LYS A 61 2.71 -29.23 25.21
C LYS A 61 2.79 -30.09 23.98
N THR A 62 3.08 -31.37 24.14
CA THR A 62 2.89 -32.37 23.09
C THR A 62 1.40 -32.63 22.91
N ILE A 63 0.90 -32.56 21.67
CA ILE A 63 -0.49 -32.80 21.29
C ILE A 63 -0.55 -34.10 20.50
N ASP A 64 -1.53 -34.94 20.81
CA ASP A 64 -1.85 -36.14 20.05
C ASP A 64 -2.96 -35.78 19.03
N ILE A 65 -2.63 -35.85 17.73
CA ILE A 65 -3.55 -35.54 16.64
C ILE A 65 -4.32 -36.74 16.11
N ASP A 66 -4.38 -37.86 16.87
CA ASP A 66 -5.20 -38.99 16.55
C ASP A 66 -6.64 -38.58 16.29
N GLY A 67 -7.16 -38.97 15.13
CA GLY A 67 -8.53 -38.67 14.72
C GLY A 67 -8.78 -37.26 14.22
N TYR A 68 -7.79 -36.37 14.22
CA TYR A 68 -7.92 -35.08 13.53
C TYR A 68 -8.14 -35.27 12.04
N VAL A 69 -8.83 -34.32 11.42
CA VAL A 69 -9.18 -34.39 9.98
C VAL A 69 -8.77 -33.08 9.29
N VAL A 70 -8.02 -33.24 8.22
CA VAL A 70 -7.81 -32.15 7.25
C VAL A 70 -8.74 -32.41 6.07
N LYS A 71 -9.46 -31.37 5.62
CA LYS A 71 -10.45 -31.42 4.56
C LYS A 71 -10.34 -30.24 3.61
N ASN A 72 -10.46 -30.45 2.30
CA ASN A 72 -10.52 -29.37 1.32
C ASN A 72 -11.96 -28.95 0.98
N SER A 73 -12.13 -27.88 0.19
CA SER A 73 -13.45 -27.36 -0.19
C SER A 73 -14.29 -28.33 -1.02
N SER A 74 -13.66 -29.29 -1.69
CA SER A 74 -14.40 -30.35 -2.44
C SER A 74 -14.84 -31.55 -1.60
N GLY A 75 -14.57 -31.52 -0.29
CA GLY A 75 -14.97 -32.57 0.65
C GLY A 75 -14.01 -33.74 0.71
N LYS A 76 -12.86 -33.69 0.04
CA LYS A 76 -11.79 -34.67 0.22
C LYS A 76 -11.12 -34.48 1.55
N GLU A 77 -10.88 -35.57 2.29
CA GLU A 77 -10.36 -35.52 3.65
C GLU A 77 -9.27 -36.55 3.88
N TYR A 78 -8.43 -36.25 4.86
CA TYR A 78 -7.47 -37.17 5.47
C TYR A 78 -7.65 -37.16 6.98
N ARG A 79 -7.82 -38.35 7.57
CA ARG A 79 -7.88 -38.54 9.03
C ARG A 79 -6.53 -39.03 9.53
N PHE A 80 -5.97 -38.32 10.49
CA PHE A 80 -4.69 -38.69 11.09
C PHE A 80 -4.85 -39.94 11.97
N GLU A 81 -3.90 -40.85 11.81
CA GLU A 81 -3.65 -41.97 12.73
C GLU A 81 -2.93 -41.47 13.99
N PRO A 82 -2.84 -42.27 15.07
CA PRO A 82 -2.18 -41.85 16.30
C PRO A 82 -0.79 -41.27 16.06
N LEU A 83 -0.62 -39.95 16.31
CA LEU A 83 0.63 -39.23 16.11
C LEU A 83 0.77 -38.12 17.13
N LYS A 84 1.89 -38.12 17.85
CA LYS A 84 2.22 -37.08 18.83
C LYS A 84 3.12 -36.02 18.21
N VAL A 85 2.67 -34.79 18.23
CA VAL A 85 3.41 -33.61 17.75
C VAL A 85 3.91 -32.81 18.94
N SER A 86 5.22 -32.79 19.16
CA SER A 86 5.82 -32.00 20.25
C SER A 86 5.68 -30.51 20.03
N SER A 87 5.80 -29.70 21.09
CA SER A 87 5.81 -28.25 21.02
C SER A 87 6.79 -27.74 19.94
N GLY A 88 6.33 -26.82 19.11
CA GLY A 88 7.12 -26.22 18.03
C GLY A 88 7.33 -27.11 16.79
N ASN A 89 7.02 -28.41 16.87
CA ASN A 89 7.19 -29.32 15.74
C ASN A 89 6.04 -29.26 14.74
N THR A 90 6.33 -29.75 13.54
CA THR A 90 5.38 -29.84 12.42
C THR A 90 5.12 -31.29 12.03
N VAL A 91 4.00 -31.48 11.36
CA VAL A 91 3.69 -32.70 10.59
C VAL A 91 3.22 -32.28 9.21
N ALA A 92 3.75 -32.91 8.16
CA ALA A 92 3.38 -32.62 6.78
C ALA A 92 2.65 -33.81 6.16
N LEU A 93 1.53 -33.53 5.53
CA LEU A 93 0.78 -34.45 4.68
C LEU A 93 1.04 -34.06 3.22
N VAL A 94 1.66 -34.92 2.44
CA VAL A 94 2.06 -34.62 1.06
C VAL A 94 1.59 -35.73 0.13
N LYS A 95 1.27 -35.37 -1.11
CA LYS A 95 0.89 -36.32 -2.15
C LYS A 95 2.08 -37.17 -2.61
N LYS A 96 3.24 -36.55 -2.69
CA LYS A 96 4.55 -37.21 -2.93
C LYS A 96 5.67 -36.35 -2.36
N THR A 97 6.78 -36.98 -2.02
CA THR A 97 8.03 -36.26 -1.69
C THR A 97 8.69 -35.75 -2.97
N VAL A 98 9.21 -34.54 -2.95
CA VAL A 98 9.99 -33.92 -4.02
C VAL A 98 11.30 -33.44 -3.41
N ASP A 99 12.43 -33.96 -3.92
CA ASP A 99 13.76 -33.53 -3.49
C ASP A 99 14.02 -32.08 -3.93
N GLY A 100 14.51 -31.26 -3.01
CA GLY A 100 14.82 -29.85 -3.26
C GLY A 100 13.61 -28.92 -3.25
N ASP A 101 12.44 -29.38 -2.80
CA ASP A 101 11.30 -28.51 -2.59
C ASP A 101 11.46 -27.73 -1.29
N TRP A 102 11.11 -26.43 -1.33
CA TRP A 102 11.19 -25.55 -0.19
C TRP A 102 9.98 -25.65 0.78
N PHE A 103 8.94 -26.42 0.43
CA PHE A 103 7.85 -26.77 1.32
C PHE A 103 8.40 -27.45 2.58
N CYS A 104 8.14 -26.87 3.73
CA CYS A 104 8.68 -27.31 5.02
C CYS A 104 10.22 -27.33 5.15
N GLU A 105 10.98 -26.72 4.25
CA GLU A 105 12.44 -26.79 4.22
C GLU A 105 13.11 -26.31 5.52
N LYS A 106 12.53 -25.31 6.18
CA LYS A 106 13.04 -24.74 7.44
C LYS A 106 12.37 -25.31 8.67
N THR A 107 11.42 -26.20 8.52
CA THR A 107 10.71 -26.85 9.63
C THR A 107 11.30 -28.21 9.87
N ASP A 108 11.51 -28.56 11.13
CA ASP A 108 11.94 -29.92 11.53
C ASP A 108 10.80 -30.92 11.24
N THR A 109 10.61 -31.22 9.95
CA THR A 109 9.58 -32.12 9.44
C THR A 109 9.98 -33.58 9.64
N ARG A 110 10.17 -34.01 10.89
CA ARG A 110 10.44 -35.42 11.18
C ARG A 110 9.27 -36.33 10.86
N ASN A 111 8.09 -35.75 10.65
CA ASN A 111 6.85 -36.46 10.41
C ASN A 111 6.28 -36.09 9.03
N VAL A 112 6.77 -36.72 7.97
CA VAL A 112 6.20 -36.58 6.63
C VAL A 112 5.32 -37.79 6.34
N ILE A 113 4.04 -37.56 6.11
CA ILE A 113 3.07 -38.59 5.72
C ILE A 113 2.85 -38.46 4.22
N VAL A 114 3.18 -39.52 3.48
CA VAL A 114 2.96 -39.57 2.03
C VAL A 114 1.64 -40.29 1.74
N ASN A 115 0.67 -39.58 1.16
CA ASN A 115 -0.60 -40.15 0.75
C ASN A 115 -1.02 -39.62 -0.61
N SER A 116 -0.86 -40.43 -1.65
CA SER A 116 -1.08 -40.05 -3.04
C SER A 116 -2.57 -39.86 -3.43
N SER A 117 -3.52 -40.20 -2.56
CA SER A 117 -4.94 -40.26 -2.93
C SER A 117 -5.87 -39.34 -2.18
N SER A 118 -5.45 -38.78 -1.05
CA SER A 118 -6.40 -38.17 -0.11
C SER A 118 -6.71 -36.71 -0.28
N ILE A 119 -5.75 -35.89 -0.65
CA ILE A 119 -5.95 -34.42 -0.76
C ILE A 119 -5.37 -33.94 -2.08
N ALA A 120 -6.21 -33.29 -2.88
CA ALA A 120 -5.81 -32.52 -4.05
C ALA A 120 -6.19 -31.08 -3.77
N LEU A 121 -5.19 -30.21 -3.68
CA LEU A 121 -5.37 -28.76 -3.57
C LEU A 121 -5.56 -28.18 -4.98
N LYS A 122 -6.45 -27.19 -5.12
CA LYS A 122 -6.61 -26.51 -6.41
C LYS A 122 -5.56 -25.41 -6.54
N ASN A 123 -4.79 -25.43 -7.63
CA ASN A 123 -3.73 -24.44 -7.89
C ASN A 123 -4.24 -23.00 -7.93
N SER A 124 -5.46 -22.77 -8.43
CA SER A 124 -6.04 -21.43 -8.56
C SER A 124 -6.68 -20.89 -7.29
N GLY A 125 -7.02 -21.77 -6.34
CA GLY A 125 -7.65 -21.38 -5.07
C GLY A 125 -8.54 -22.46 -4.49
N ASP A 126 -8.47 -22.61 -3.17
CA ASP A 126 -9.21 -23.61 -2.39
C ASP A 126 -9.39 -23.10 -0.95
N ALA A 127 -10.10 -23.90 -0.13
CA ALA A 127 -10.08 -23.75 1.32
C ALA A 127 -9.67 -25.09 1.95
N VAL A 128 -8.87 -25.01 3.01
CA VAL A 128 -8.42 -26.16 3.81
C VAL A 128 -8.88 -25.94 5.24
N TYR A 129 -9.55 -26.94 5.77
CA TYR A 129 -10.13 -26.97 7.11
C TYR A 129 -9.42 -28.01 7.94
N LEU A 130 -9.13 -27.68 9.20
CA LEU A 130 -8.63 -28.61 10.21
C LEU A 130 -9.71 -28.81 11.27
N TYR A 131 -10.09 -30.06 11.50
CA TYR A 131 -11.06 -30.46 12.52
C TYR A 131 -10.36 -31.30 13.59
N ASP A 132 -10.81 -31.16 14.86
CA ASP A 132 -10.40 -32.05 15.95
C ASP A 132 -11.06 -33.42 15.82
N ARG A 133 -10.72 -34.35 16.73
CA ARG A 133 -11.32 -35.70 16.79
C ARG A 133 -12.81 -35.71 17.05
N SER A 134 -13.37 -34.67 17.62
CA SER A 134 -14.80 -34.47 17.92
C SER A 134 -15.57 -33.87 16.75
N GLY A 135 -14.87 -33.45 15.70
CA GLY A 135 -15.45 -32.81 14.53
C GLY A 135 -15.62 -31.30 14.67
N ASN A 136 -15.05 -30.67 15.71
CA ASN A 136 -15.05 -29.21 15.82
C ASN A 136 -14.00 -28.61 14.86
N LEU A 137 -14.33 -27.48 14.21
CA LEU A 137 -13.39 -26.71 13.40
C LEU A 137 -12.32 -26.11 14.31
N VAL A 138 -11.05 -26.43 14.04
CA VAL A 138 -9.88 -25.91 14.77
C VAL A 138 -9.28 -24.74 14.03
N ASP A 139 -9.14 -24.84 12.71
CA ASP A 139 -8.49 -23.84 11.88
C ASP A 139 -8.96 -23.94 10.44
N VAL A 140 -8.87 -22.83 9.69
CA VAL A 140 -9.20 -22.77 8.28
C VAL A 140 -8.30 -21.79 7.56
N VAL A 141 -7.92 -22.12 6.34
CA VAL A 141 -7.25 -21.19 5.43
C VAL A 141 -7.92 -21.20 4.07
N CYS A 142 -8.15 -20.01 3.55
CA CYS A 142 -8.69 -19.77 2.21
C CYS A 142 -7.63 -19.07 1.36
N TYR A 143 -7.39 -19.54 0.14
CA TYR A 143 -6.35 -18.98 -0.71
C TYR A 143 -6.77 -18.88 -2.18
N GLY A 144 -5.99 -18.05 -2.92
CA GLY A 144 -6.17 -17.82 -4.35
C GLY A 144 -7.51 -17.15 -4.69
N ASN A 145 -8.20 -17.65 -5.69
CA ASN A 145 -9.48 -17.10 -6.14
C ASN A 145 -10.71 -17.71 -5.46
N TYR A 146 -10.53 -18.49 -4.39
CA TYR A 146 -11.62 -19.13 -3.66
C TYR A 146 -12.24 -18.18 -2.64
N THR A 147 -13.55 -18.10 -2.60
CA THR A 147 -14.30 -17.37 -1.57
C THR A 147 -14.84 -18.39 -0.57
N ALA A 148 -14.20 -18.45 0.60
CA ALA A 148 -14.65 -19.33 1.69
C ALA A 148 -15.81 -18.70 2.45
N SER A 149 -16.55 -19.56 3.12
CA SER A 149 -17.68 -19.18 3.97
C SER A 149 -17.46 -19.57 5.43
N ASP A 150 -17.08 -20.79 5.71
CA ASP A 150 -17.10 -21.30 7.07
C ASP A 150 -15.79 -21.02 7.82
N GLY A 151 -15.86 -20.17 8.84
CA GLY A 151 -14.76 -19.87 9.75
C GLY A 151 -13.71 -18.87 9.22
N TRP A 152 -13.74 -18.52 7.93
CA TRP A 152 -12.80 -17.55 7.34
C TRP A 152 -13.41 -16.15 7.22
N THR A 153 -12.63 -15.12 7.48
CA THR A 153 -13.04 -13.71 7.36
C THR A 153 -12.17 -12.94 6.39
N GLY A 154 -12.78 -12.18 5.51
CA GLY A 154 -12.07 -11.29 4.57
C GLY A 154 -11.65 -11.98 3.27
N ILE A 155 -10.59 -11.42 2.64
CA ILE A 155 -10.07 -11.94 1.37
C ILE A 155 -9.28 -13.23 1.58
N PRO A 156 -9.20 -14.09 0.55
CA PRO A 156 -8.29 -15.24 0.57
C PRO A 156 -6.82 -14.80 0.59
N VAL A 157 -5.96 -15.68 1.06
CA VAL A 157 -4.50 -15.49 1.00
C VAL A 157 -4.05 -15.50 -0.46
N ASP A 158 -3.27 -14.51 -0.87
CA ASP A 158 -2.66 -14.48 -2.20
C ASP A 158 -1.52 -15.51 -2.31
N LEU A 159 -1.44 -16.21 -3.44
CA LEU A 159 -0.41 -17.22 -3.69
C LEU A 159 0.92 -16.61 -4.14
N GLY A 160 0.96 -15.29 -4.40
CA GLY A 160 2.11 -14.61 -4.94
C GLY A 160 2.29 -14.83 -6.44
N PHE A 161 3.37 -14.24 -6.98
CA PHE A 161 3.57 -14.12 -8.43
C PHE A 161 3.71 -15.47 -9.18
N LYS A 162 4.27 -16.48 -8.56
CA LYS A 162 4.53 -17.79 -9.20
C LYS A 162 3.79 -18.95 -8.52
N GLU A 163 2.63 -18.67 -7.92
CA GLU A 163 1.86 -19.69 -7.21
C GLU A 163 2.70 -20.39 -6.14
N HIS A 164 3.29 -19.58 -5.29
CA HIS A 164 4.14 -20.05 -4.22
C HIS A 164 3.35 -20.75 -3.11
N VAL A 165 4.04 -21.43 -2.24
CA VAL A 165 3.51 -21.94 -0.98
C VAL A 165 3.07 -20.77 -0.11
N ILE A 166 1.97 -20.95 0.59
CA ILE A 166 1.56 -20.04 1.64
C ILE A 166 1.92 -20.60 3.00
N ARG A 167 2.40 -19.73 3.90
CA ARG A 167 2.80 -20.09 5.25
C ARG A 167 2.13 -19.16 6.26
N ARG A 168 1.71 -19.74 7.40
CA ARG A 168 1.32 -18.97 8.57
C ARG A 168 2.55 -18.29 9.15
N VAL A 169 2.55 -16.95 9.14
CA VAL A 169 3.67 -16.12 9.61
C VAL A 169 3.37 -15.51 10.99
N GLU A 170 2.10 -15.40 11.36
CA GLU A 170 1.69 -14.94 12.69
C GLU A 170 1.36 -16.13 13.59
N PRO A 171 1.79 -16.10 14.87
CA PRO A 171 1.48 -17.16 15.84
C PRO A 171 0.03 -17.15 16.31
N THR A 172 -0.66 -16.02 16.16
CA THR A 172 -2.08 -15.86 16.50
C THR A 172 -2.94 -16.31 15.34
N ASP A 173 -4.08 -16.93 15.67
CA ASP A 173 -5.07 -17.35 14.69
C ASP A 173 -6.23 -16.37 14.67
N THR A 174 -6.34 -15.61 13.57
CA THR A 174 -7.45 -14.68 13.33
C THR A 174 -8.41 -15.17 12.27
N ASN A 175 -8.12 -16.33 11.65
CA ASN A 175 -8.85 -16.87 10.50
C ASN A 175 -9.01 -15.84 9.36
N THR A 176 -7.94 -15.08 9.09
CA THR A 176 -7.88 -14.07 8.03
C THR A 176 -6.57 -14.19 7.26
N TYR A 177 -6.51 -13.52 6.11
CA TYR A 177 -5.27 -13.40 5.32
C TYR A 177 -4.11 -12.79 6.14
N PHE A 178 -4.39 -12.12 7.26
CA PHE A 178 -3.39 -11.51 8.13
C PHE A 178 -2.40 -12.53 8.68
N ASP A 179 -2.85 -13.73 8.96
CA ASP A 179 -2.03 -14.79 9.57
C ASP A 179 -1.01 -15.37 8.60
N TRP A 180 -1.17 -15.16 7.29
CA TRP A 180 -0.50 -15.89 6.24
C TRP A 180 0.32 -14.99 5.31
N ALA A 181 1.35 -15.53 4.69
CA ALA A 181 2.09 -14.90 3.60
C ALA A 181 2.40 -15.92 2.51
N ALA A 182 2.48 -15.45 1.25
CA ALA A 182 3.11 -16.22 0.19
C ALA A 182 4.60 -16.35 0.52
N VAL A 183 5.12 -17.57 0.42
CA VAL A 183 6.53 -17.86 0.65
C VAL A 183 7.07 -18.64 -0.52
N GLY A 184 8.35 -18.47 -0.80
CA GLY A 184 9.02 -19.14 -1.89
C GLY A 184 10.51 -19.13 -1.68
N ASN A 185 11.22 -19.82 -2.55
CA ASN A 185 12.67 -19.82 -2.53
C ASN A 185 13.18 -18.37 -2.69
N GLY A 186 13.93 -17.89 -1.71
CA GLY A 186 14.48 -16.53 -1.69
C GLY A 186 13.55 -15.43 -1.19
N TYR A 187 12.29 -15.73 -0.81
CA TYR A 187 11.40 -14.73 -0.17
C TYR A 187 11.81 -14.46 1.27
N THR A 188 11.65 -13.24 1.72
CA THR A 188 11.90 -12.86 3.12
C THR A 188 10.76 -13.26 4.04
N ALA A 189 9.52 -13.24 3.54
CA ALA A 189 8.31 -13.69 4.22
C ALA A 189 8.18 -13.14 5.67
N LYS A 190 8.53 -11.88 5.88
CA LYS A 190 8.41 -11.23 7.19
C LYS A 190 6.94 -11.05 7.57
N SER A 191 6.62 -11.38 8.81
CA SER A 191 5.30 -11.11 9.38
C SER A 191 5.12 -9.61 9.70
N PHE A 192 3.90 -9.22 10.00
CA PHE A 192 3.65 -7.89 10.55
C PHE A 192 4.33 -7.74 11.94
N ALA A 193 4.27 -8.78 12.77
CA ALA A 193 4.89 -8.80 14.10
C ALA A 193 6.43 -8.79 14.07
N ASP A 194 7.06 -9.25 12.97
CA ASP A 194 8.52 -9.21 12.80
C ASP A 194 9.07 -7.80 12.55
N THR A 195 8.18 -6.86 12.20
CA THR A 195 8.58 -5.48 11.90
C THR A 195 8.84 -4.72 13.19
N LYS A 196 10.07 -4.25 13.35
CA LYS A 196 10.48 -3.48 14.53
C LYS A 196 10.46 -1.99 14.21
N THR A 197 9.88 -1.23 15.14
CA THR A 197 10.06 0.22 15.16
C THR A 197 11.37 0.54 15.86
N VAL A 198 12.24 1.29 15.20
CA VAL A 198 13.50 1.78 15.76
C VAL A 198 13.49 3.30 15.81
N SER A 199 14.23 3.89 16.74
CA SER A 199 14.43 5.34 16.79
C SER A 199 15.59 5.74 15.90
N ALA A 200 15.35 6.69 14.99
CA ALA A 200 16.37 7.20 14.07
C ALA A 200 16.17 8.71 13.82
N ASP A 201 17.22 9.37 13.36
CA ASP A 201 17.10 10.74 12.86
C ASP A 201 16.65 10.72 11.41
N VAL A 202 15.72 11.60 11.05
CA VAL A 202 15.10 11.57 9.72
C VAL A 202 15.10 12.96 9.09
N LYS A 203 15.57 13.04 7.84
CA LYS A 203 15.47 14.22 6.97
C LYS A 203 14.40 13.95 5.91
N PRO A 204 13.16 14.44 6.05
CA PRO A 204 12.12 14.34 5.04
C PRO A 204 12.38 15.31 3.89
N PHE A 205 11.93 14.95 2.68
CA PHE A 205 11.99 15.84 1.52
C PHE A 205 10.90 15.53 0.49
N THR A 206 10.63 16.52 -0.38
CA THR A 206 9.62 16.42 -1.43
C THR A 206 10.19 16.76 -2.80
N PHE A 207 9.71 16.05 -3.82
CA PHE A 207 9.96 16.38 -5.22
C PHE A 207 8.78 17.19 -5.78
N PRO A 208 9.01 18.08 -6.73
CA PRO A 208 10.28 18.42 -7.38
C PRO A 208 11.13 19.46 -6.61
N GLU A 209 10.70 19.94 -5.45
CA GLU A 209 11.32 21.02 -4.72
C GLU A 209 12.81 20.73 -4.41
N CYS A 210 13.11 19.49 -4.04
CA CYS A 210 14.49 19.10 -3.72
C CYS A 210 15.38 18.86 -4.94
N GLY A 211 14.82 18.69 -6.14
CA GLY A 211 15.57 18.47 -7.38
C GLY A 211 16.57 17.32 -7.35
N GLY A 212 16.40 16.32 -6.47
CA GLY A 212 17.35 15.22 -6.28
C GLY A 212 18.54 15.55 -5.35
N LYS A 213 18.63 16.79 -4.85
CA LYS A 213 19.74 17.23 -3.97
C LYS A 213 19.97 16.30 -2.78
N PRO A 214 18.97 15.91 -1.97
CA PRO A 214 19.19 15.00 -0.83
C PRO A 214 19.79 13.64 -1.25
N VAL A 215 19.35 13.09 -2.36
CA VAL A 215 19.89 11.82 -2.90
C VAL A 215 21.36 11.98 -3.29
N LEU A 216 21.70 13.03 -4.02
CA LEU A 216 23.07 13.28 -4.47
C LEU A 216 24.02 13.61 -3.30
N GLU A 217 23.58 14.44 -2.33
CA GLU A 217 24.35 14.76 -1.13
C GLU A 217 24.70 13.51 -0.33
N SER A 218 23.71 12.67 -0.06
CA SER A 218 23.91 11.41 0.66
C SER A 218 24.86 10.46 -0.07
N LEU A 219 24.68 10.26 -1.38
CA LEU A 219 25.60 9.44 -2.18
C LEU A 219 27.02 10.00 -2.18
N MET A 220 27.21 11.31 -2.38
CA MET A 220 28.54 11.94 -2.36
C MET A 220 29.22 11.84 -0.99
N GLY A 221 28.45 11.69 0.10
CA GLY A 221 28.94 11.47 1.45
C GLY A 221 29.46 10.06 1.75
N ALA A 222 29.21 9.08 0.87
CA ALA A 222 29.59 7.69 1.08
C ALA A 222 31.10 7.51 1.18
N THR A 223 31.55 6.67 2.12
CA THR A 223 32.98 6.45 2.41
C THR A 223 33.40 4.98 2.39
N LYS A 224 32.44 4.03 2.50
CA LYS A 224 32.70 2.60 2.59
C LYS A 224 31.90 1.79 1.56
N SER A 225 30.58 2.00 1.51
CA SER A 225 29.70 1.21 0.64
C SER A 225 28.43 1.96 0.26
N VAL A 226 27.91 1.64 -0.93
CA VAL A 226 26.59 2.06 -1.42
C VAL A 226 25.87 0.85 -2.01
N LYS A 227 24.73 0.49 -1.43
CA LYS A 227 23.87 -0.60 -1.89
C LYS A 227 22.55 -0.02 -2.36
N ILE A 228 22.20 -0.16 -3.62
CA ILE A 228 20.99 0.42 -4.22
C ILE A 228 20.08 -0.69 -4.73
N SER A 229 18.79 -0.65 -4.37
CA SER A 229 17.75 -1.42 -5.02
C SER A 229 16.73 -0.46 -5.63
N ILE A 230 16.63 -0.46 -6.96
CA ILE A 230 15.81 0.53 -7.67
C ILE A 230 15.22 0.00 -8.98
N TYR A 231 13.99 0.41 -9.26
CA TYR A 231 13.30 0.04 -10.51
C TYR A 231 13.99 0.58 -11.77
N MET A 232 14.35 1.89 -11.76
CA MET A 232 15.05 2.54 -12.87
C MET A 232 16.14 3.49 -12.37
N LEU A 233 17.35 3.32 -12.94
CA LEU A 233 18.49 4.21 -12.73
C LEU A 233 19.01 4.67 -14.10
N THR A 234 18.65 5.89 -14.49
CA THR A 234 19.11 6.51 -15.75
C THR A 234 19.63 7.94 -15.57
N SER A 235 19.72 8.41 -14.30
CA SER A 235 20.27 9.74 -14.01
C SER A 235 21.77 9.78 -14.23
N ALA A 236 22.19 10.66 -15.15
CA ALA A 236 23.61 10.88 -15.45
C ALA A 236 24.37 11.44 -14.21
N TYR A 237 23.70 12.23 -13.35
CA TYR A 237 24.30 12.75 -12.12
C TYR A 237 24.56 11.63 -11.11
N VAL A 238 23.57 10.77 -10.86
CA VAL A 238 23.76 9.60 -9.98
C VAL A 238 24.85 8.70 -10.53
N GLY A 239 24.83 8.38 -11.83
CA GLY A 239 25.87 7.57 -12.47
C GLY A 239 27.27 8.16 -12.32
N SER A 240 27.39 9.49 -12.43
CA SER A 240 28.67 10.21 -12.20
C SER A 240 29.19 10.02 -10.77
N VAL A 241 28.31 10.20 -9.78
CA VAL A 241 28.67 10.03 -8.36
C VAL A 241 29.10 8.58 -8.08
N LEU A 242 28.31 7.59 -8.50
CA LEU A 242 28.65 6.17 -8.29
C LEU A 242 29.97 5.78 -8.94
N THR A 243 30.23 6.28 -10.16
CA THR A 243 31.51 6.06 -10.86
C THR A 243 32.70 6.65 -10.10
N ASP A 244 32.53 7.81 -9.48
CA ASP A 244 33.59 8.47 -8.69
C ASP A 244 33.81 7.75 -7.36
N LEU A 245 32.76 7.29 -6.71
CA LEU A 245 32.82 6.50 -5.47
C LEU A 245 33.65 5.22 -5.66
N GLU A 246 33.38 4.45 -6.72
CA GLU A 246 34.16 3.26 -7.05
C GLU A 246 35.64 3.59 -7.26
N LYS A 247 35.95 4.65 -8.00
CA LYS A 247 37.34 5.11 -8.20
C LYS A 247 38.03 5.51 -6.90
N LYS A 248 37.27 5.88 -5.87
CA LYS A 248 37.76 6.19 -4.52
C LYS A 248 37.83 4.95 -3.61
N GLY A 249 37.42 3.78 -4.09
CA GLY A 249 37.44 2.51 -3.35
C GLY A 249 36.21 2.30 -2.48
N VAL A 250 35.10 2.99 -2.73
CA VAL A 250 33.80 2.74 -2.10
C VAL A 250 33.13 1.58 -2.86
N ASP A 251 32.68 0.54 -2.16
CA ASP A 251 31.99 -0.63 -2.74
C ASP A 251 30.56 -0.27 -3.17
N VAL A 252 30.25 -0.41 -4.48
CA VAL A 252 28.94 -0.06 -5.04
C VAL A 252 28.23 -1.29 -5.60
N GLN A 253 27.08 -1.60 -5.03
CA GLN A 253 26.23 -2.74 -5.41
C GLN A 253 24.85 -2.28 -5.85
N LEU A 254 24.42 -2.67 -7.05
CA LEU A 254 23.15 -2.27 -7.64
C LEU A 254 22.25 -3.47 -7.94
N ILE A 255 21.02 -3.46 -7.41
CA ILE A 255 19.90 -4.32 -7.85
C ILE A 255 18.96 -3.47 -8.69
N LEU A 256 18.71 -3.86 -9.92
CA LEU A 256 17.84 -3.16 -10.86
C LEU A 256 16.74 -4.08 -11.40
N GLU A 257 15.61 -3.50 -11.80
CA GLU A 257 14.62 -4.23 -12.59
C GLU A 257 15.18 -4.54 -13.98
N ASN A 258 15.07 -5.81 -14.42
CA ASN A 258 15.58 -6.23 -15.72
C ASN A 258 14.80 -5.62 -16.90
N LYS A 259 13.47 -5.55 -16.78
CA LYS A 259 12.58 -5.08 -17.85
C LYS A 259 11.52 -4.11 -17.33
N PRO A 260 11.91 -2.85 -17.03
CA PRO A 260 10.95 -1.85 -16.60
C PRO A 260 9.81 -1.69 -17.62
N LEU A 261 8.56 -1.69 -17.16
CA LEU A 261 7.39 -1.66 -18.03
C LEU A 261 7.37 -0.41 -18.92
N GLY A 262 7.49 -0.60 -20.24
CA GLY A 262 7.48 0.49 -21.22
C GLY A 262 8.76 1.32 -21.27
N TYR A 263 9.82 0.92 -20.57
CA TYR A 263 11.10 1.62 -20.49
C TYR A 263 12.27 0.65 -20.56
N GLU A 264 13.47 1.20 -20.70
CA GLU A 264 14.74 0.48 -20.66
C GLU A 264 15.69 1.13 -19.65
N GLN A 265 16.56 0.34 -19.05
CA GLN A 265 17.70 0.86 -18.28
C GLN A 265 18.72 1.51 -19.25
N ASP A 266 19.48 2.49 -18.79
CA ASP A 266 20.57 3.08 -19.57
C ASP A 266 21.83 2.19 -19.50
N GLY A 267 21.93 1.23 -20.42
CA GLY A 267 23.06 0.30 -20.46
C GLY A 267 24.41 0.99 -20.58
N GLY A 268 24.50 2.11 -21.31
CA GLY A 268 25.76 2.86 -21.46
C GLY A 268 26.18 3.57 -20.17
N LEU A 269 25.23 4.12 -19.41
CA LEU A 269 25.46 4.66 -18.08
C LEU A 269 25.94 3.57 -17.13
N LEU A 270 25.20 2.45 -17.10
CA LEU A 270 25.55 1.31 -16.24
C LEU A 270 26.91 0.72 -16.59
N LYS A 271 27.27 0.65 -17.89
CA LYS A 271 28.61 0.21 -18.33
C LYS A 271 29.71 1.10 -17.75
N THR A 272 29.49 2.41 -17.70
CA THR A 272 30.48 3.36 -17.11
C THR A 272 30.68 3.09 -15.62
N ILE A 273 29.61 2.77 -14.89
CA ILE A 273 29.69 2.45 -13.45
C ILE A 273 30.38 1.09 -13.24
N VAL A 274 30.03 0.07 -14.03
CA VAL A 274 30.64 -1.27 -13.97
C VAL A 274 32.13 -1.22 -14.34
N ASP A 275 32.51 -0.45 -15.36
CA ASP A 275 33.92 -0.27 -15.72
C ASP A 275 34.76 0.40 -14.63
N ALA A 276 34.11 1.11 -13.72
CA ALA A 276 34.78 1.69 -12.55
C ALA A 276 34.95 0.70 -11.39
N GLY A 277 34.20 -0.42 -11.36
CA GLY A 277 34.31 -1.48 -10.36
C GLY A 277 32.98 -1.99 -9.80
N ALA A 278 31.88 -1.28 -9.99
CA ALA A 278 30.60 -1.61 -9.37
C ALA A 278 30.00 -2.95 -9.83
N GLU A 279 29.33 -3.62 -8.91
CA GLU A 279 28.56 -4.84 -9.21
C GLU A 279 27.09 -4.51 -9.52
N VAL A 280 26.59 -4.95 -10.67
CA VAL A 280 25.21 -4.73 -11.11
C VAL A 280 24.51 -6.06 -11.38
N LYS A 281 23.39 -6.27 -10.72
CA LYS A 281 22.49 -7.42 -10.91
C LYS A 281 21.09 -6.95 -11.29
N PHE A 282 20.46 -7.65 -12.26
CA PHE A 282 19.09 -7.41 -12.67
C PHE A 282 18.20 -8.54 -12.18
N ILE A 283 17.16 -8.25 -11.42
CA ILE A 283 16.14 -9.23 -11.04
C ILE A 283 15.10 -9.35 -12.16
N GLY A 284 14.51 -10.55 -12.33
CA GLY A 284 13.54 -10.85 -13.38
C GLY A 284 14.17 -11.27 -14.72
N GLY A 285 15.33 -11.92 -14.67
CA GLY A 285 16.03 -12.40 -15.87
C GLY A 285 16.73 -13.74 -15.69
N GLY A 286 16.57 -14.36 -14.53
CA GLY A 286 17.14 -15.66 -14.20
C GLY A 286 16.29 -16.83 -14.66
N THR A 287 16.51 -17.98 -14.04
CA THR A 287 15.74 -19.23 -14.27
C THR A 287 14.46 -19.28 -13.43
N TYR A 288 14.39 -18.47 -12.39
CA TYR A 288 13.25 -18.39 -11.48
C TYR A 288 12.97 -16.91 -11.14
N ASP A 289 11.82 -16.39 -11.55
CA ASP A 289 11.42 -15.01 -11.24
C ASP A 289 10.63 -14.98 -9.92
N ARG A 290 11.19 -14.40 -8.86
CA ARG A 290 10.51 -14.24 -7.56
C ARG A 290 9.41 -13.21 -7.60
N TYR A 291 9.62 -12.11 -8.31
CA TYR A 291 8.76 -10.96 -8.32
C TYR A 291 8.30 -10.62 -9.73
N SER A 292 7.10 -10.00 -9.82
CA SER A 292 6.64 -9.43 -11.09
C SER A 292 7.55 -8.28 -11.53
N TYR A 293 7.94 -7.42 -10.57
CA TYR A 293 8.92 -6.35 -10.75
C TYR A 293 9.67 -6.08 -9.45
N VAL A 294 10.93 -5.67 -9.54
CA VAL A 294 11.63 -4.99 -8.46
C VAL A 294 11.34 -3.50 -8.58
N HIS A 295 10.39 -3.03 -7.79
CA HIS A 295 9.91 -1.65 -7.87
C HIS A 295 10.36 -0.79 -6.68
N ASN A 296 11.31 -1.27 -5.88
CA ASN A 296 11.97 -0.52 -4.81
C ASN A 296 12.64 0.76 -5.32
N LYS A 297 12.88 1.71 -4.43
CA LYS A 297 13.65 2.91 -4.70
C LYS A 297 14.36 3.35 -3.42
N TYR A 298 15.39 2.59 -3.05
CA TYR A 298 16.18 2.88 -1.85
C TYR A 298 17.69 2.70 -2.07
N ALA A 299 18.48 3.35 -1.23
CA ALA A 299 19.89 3.09 -1.05
C ALA A 299 20.25 2.94 0.41
N ILE A 300 21.24 2.11 0.70
CA ILE A 300 21.89 1.97 2.00
C ILE A 300 23.32 2.46 1.83
N ILE A 301 23.74 3.42 2.66
CA ILE A 301 25.04 4.08 2.58
C ILE A 301 25.80 3.79 3.86
N ASP A 302 27.01 3.24 3.74
CA ASP A 302 27.97 2.95 4.81
C ASP A 302 27.41 2.08 5.96
N ASP A 303 26.28 1.38 5.73
CA ASP A 303 25.49 0.66 6.72
C ASP A 303 25.00 1.55 7.91
N GLU A 304 24.86 2.85 7.67
CA GLU A 304 24.48 3.85 8.68
C GLU A 304 23.34 4.77 8.23
N GLU A 305 23.15 4.95 6.91
CA GLU A 305 22.17 5.84 6.33
C GLU A 305 21.32 5.11 5.29
N VAL A 306 20.03 5.41 5.22
CA VAL A 306 19.11 4.85 4.22
C VAL A 306 18.31 5.96 3.57
N ILE A 307 18.32 5.99 2.24
CA ILE A 307 17.46 6.85 1.42
C ILE A 307 16.29 6.02 0.92
N ILE A 308 15.06 6.51 1.06
CA ILE A 308 13.86 5.91 0.47
C ILE A 308 13.11 7.00 -0.29
N THR A 309 12.69 6.70 -1.54
CA THR A 309 11.94 7.65 -2.37
C THR A 309 10.74 6.99 -3.06
N SER A 310 9.72 7.78 -3.39
CA SER A 310 8.66 7.35 -4.31
C SER A 310 9.11 7.41 -5.77
N GLU A 311 10.22 8.08 -6.06
CA GLU A 311 10.71 8.40 -7.40
C GLU A 311 11.76 7.43 -7.90
N ASN A 312 11.70 7.10 -9.20
CA ASN A 312 12.83 6.51 -9.91
C ASN A 312 13.96 7.52 -10.01
N TRP A 313 15.21 7.05 -10.07
CA TRP A 313 16.35 7.97 -10.20
C TRP A 313 16.72 8.18 -11.66
N THR A 314 15.87 8.92 -12.35
CA THR A 314 16.06 9.38 -13.73
C THR A 314 16.27 10.89 -13.73
N ASP A 315 16.93 11.45 -14.73
CA ASP A 315 17.14 12.90 -14.83
C ASP A 315 15.81 13.68 -14.87
N GLY A 316 14.74 13.07 -15.36
CA GLY A 316 13.41 13.67 -15.36
C GLY A 316 12.75 13.68 -13.98
N ASN A 317 12.83 12.58 -13.25
CA ASN A 317 12.09 12.43 -11.99
C ASN A 317 12.75 13.19 -10.84
N ILE A 318 14.09 13.09 -10.72
CA ILE A 318 14.86 13.75 -9.66
C ILE A 318 15.41 15.12 -10.11
N SER A 319 14.55 15.96 -10.66
CA SER A 319 14.88 17.33 -11.09
C SER A 319 13.91 18.33 -10.46
N THR A 320 14.30 19.61 -10.45
CA THR A 320 13.46 20.73 -9.94
C THR A 320 12.20 20.97 -10.80
N LYS A 321 12.03 20.23 -11.89
CA LYS A 321 10.85 20.23 -12.77
C LYS A 321 10.28 18.82 -12.94
N GLY A 322 10.61 17.91 -12.02
CA GLY A 322 10.23 16.51 -12.07
C GLY A 322 8.80 16.24 -11.61
N ASN A 323 8.61 15.05 -11.14
CA ASN A 323 7.34 14.58 -10.61
C ASN A 323 7.05 15.13 -9.22
N ARG A 324 5.78 15.08 -8.79
CA ARG A 324 5.42 15.13 -7.37
C ARG A 324 5.74 13.78 -6.74
N GLY A 325 6.57 13.78 -5.71
CA GLY A 325 6.94 12.60 -4.94
C GLY A 325 7.45 12.96 -3.55
N TRP A 326 7.55 11.95 -2.68
CA TRP A 326 8.11 12.08 -1.34
C TRP A 326 9.35 11.21 -1.18
N GLY A 327 10.22 11.62 -0.27
CA GLY A 327 11.39 10.85 0.12
C GLY A 327 11.85 11.19 1.52
N ALA A 328 12.67 10.32 2.09
CA ALA A 328 13.30 10.53 3.38
C ALA A 328 14.72 9.96 3.38
N VAL A 329 15.61 10.61 4.12
CA VAL A 329 16.90 10.07 4.54
C VAL A 329 16.77 9.70 6.01
N VAL A 330 17.04 8.44 6.34
CA VAL A 330 17.00 7.90 7.70
C VAL A 330 18.43 7.63 8.15
N TYR A 331 18.85 8.22 9.24
CA TYR A 331 20.18 8.08 9.83
C TYR A 331 20.10 7.17 11.06
N GLY A 332 20.72 5.99 11.00
CA GLY A 332 20.74 5.05 12.12
C GLY A 332 21.13 3.64 11.71
N LYS A 333 22.15 3.10 12.39
CA LYS A 333 22.71 1.77 12.10
C LYS A 333 21.67 0.64 12.24
N GLU A 334 20.77 0.76 13.20
CA GLU A 334 19.77 -0.29 13.44
C GLU A 334 18.75 -0.35 12.29
N PHE A 335 18.31 0.81 11.80
CA PHE A 335 17.42 0.88 10.63
C PHE A 335 18.16 0.42 9.37
N ALA A 336 19.39 0.88 9.15
CA ALA A 336 20.21 0.45 8.02
C ALA A 336 20.47 -1.06 8.03
N SER A 337 20.67 -1.66 9.22
CA SER A 337 20.81 -3.12 9.38
C SER A 337 19.55 -3.87 8.96
N GLN A 338 18.36 -3.41 9.32
CA GLN A 338 17.09 -4.01 8.88
C GLN A 338 16.96 -3.94 7.35
N MET A 339 17.26 -2.79 6.75
CA MET A 339 17.24 -2.65 5.29
C MET A 339 18.28 -3.55 4.61
N ASN A 340 19.45 -3.71 5.22
CA ASN A 340 20.51 -4.57 4.69
C ASN A 340 20.13 -6.06 4.71
N GLU A 341 19.32 -6.52 5.66
CA GLU A 341 18.78 -7.89 5.65
C GLU A 341 17.98 -8.14 4.36
N PHE A 342 17.08 -7.22 3.99
CA PHE A 342 16.30 -7.32 2.76
C PHE A 342 17.17 -7.25 1.51
N PHE A 343 18.09 -6.27 1.45
CA PHE A 343 19.00 -6.12 0.33
C PHE A 343 19.85 -7.40 0.13
N MET A 344 20.44 -7.91 1.21
CA MET A 344 21.30 -9.10 1.13
C MET A 344 20.53 -10.39 0.85
N ASN A 345 19.28 -10.50 1.30
CA ASN A 345 18.41 -11.61 0.89
C ASN A 345 18.19 -11.58 -0.64
N ASP A 346 17.87 -10.41 -1.18
CA ASP A 346 17.67 -10.24 -2.61
C ASP A 346 19.01 -10.43 -3.37
N TRP A 347 20.10 -9.87 -2.88
CA TRP A 347 21.42 -9.94 -3.50
C TRP A 347 22.02 -11.34 -3.61
N LYS A 348 21.79 -12.19 -2.62
CA LYS A 348 22.37 -13.55 -2.54
C LYS A 348 21.57 -14.59 -3.31
N PHE A 349 20.35 -14.31 -3.69
CA PHE A 349 19.52 -15.25 -4.44
C PHE A 349 19.83 -15.20 -5.92
N ASN A 350 20.61 -16.18 -6.41
CA ASN A 350 21.18 -16.14 -7.76
C ASN A 350 20.25 -16.64 -8.87
N ASP A 351 19.15 -17.33 -8.53
CA ASP A 351 18.31 -18.00 -9.53
C ASP A 351 17.44 -17.04 -10.35
N ASP A 352 17.17 -15.84 -9.84
CA ASP A 352 16.41 -14.81 -10.57
C ASP A 352 17.27 -13.66 -11.13
N PHE A 353 18.60 -13.72 -10.98
CA PHE A 353 19.47 -12.68 -11.48
C PHE A 353 19.92 -12.87 -12.91
N LEU A 354 20.00 -11.77 -13.63
CA LEU A 354 20.79 -11.60 -14.82
C LEU A 354 21.97 -10.66 -14.52
N LEU A 355 23.18 -11.11 -14.76
CA LEU A 355 24.38 -10.29 -14.59
C LEU A 355 24.51 -9.26 -15.70
N PHE A 356 25.21 -8.13 -15.42
CA PHE A 356 25.37 -7.02 -16.36
C PHE A 356 25.86 -7.47 -17.74
N ASP A 357 26.93 -8.23 -17.82
CA ASP A 357 27.53 -8.69 -19.09
C ASP A 357 26.59 -9.62 -19.90
N LYS A 358 25.66 -10.29 -19.23
CA LYS A 358 24.65 -11.10 -19.91
C LYS A 358 23.49 -10.25 -20.45
N ARG A 359 23.15 -9.17 -19.75
CA ARG A 359 22.09 -8.23 -20.17
C ARG A 359 22.56 -7.29 -21.28
N TYR A 360 23.81 -6.87 -21.23
CA TYR A 360 24.40 -5.88 -22.12
C TYR A 360 25.79 -6.33 -22.66
N PRO A 361 25.85 -7.40 -23.45
CA PRO A 361 27.15 -7.98 -23.89
C PRO A 361 28.00 -7.05 -24.77
N ASP A 362 27.37 -6.14 -25.53
CA ASP A 362 28.03 -5.31 -26.54
C ASP A 362 27.84 -3.80 -26.26
N VAL A 363 27.42 -3.41 -25.07
CA VAL A 363 27.15 -2.00 -24.77
C VAL A 363 28.45 -1.21 -24.57
N THR A 364 28.49 0.00 -25.09
CA THR A 364 29.60 0.93 -24.92
C THR A 364 29.34 1.88 -23.74
N ALA A 365 30.37 2.15 -22.95
CA ALA A 365 30.33 3.11 -21.87
C ALA A 365 29.96 4.52 -22.36
N LYS A 366 29.15 5.22 -21.58
CA LYS A 366 28.66 6.57 -21.86
C LYS A 366 29.52 7.60 -21.12
N THR A 367 29.81 8.72 -21.74
CA THR A 367 30.43 9.85 -21.03
C THR A 367 29.42 10.48 -20.06
N LEU A 368 29.78 10.56 -18.81
CA LEU A 368 28.95 11.14 -17.75
C LEU A 368 29.47 12.55 -17.38
N PRO A 369 28.64 13.41 -16.76
CA PRO A 369 29.07 14.68 -16.19
C PRO A 369 30.23 14.48 -15.20
N THR A 370 31.01 15.50 -14.95
CA THR A 370 32.03 15.48 -13.88
C THR A 370 31.34 15.64 -12.51
N VAL A 371 31.97 15.14 -11.44
CA VAL A 371 31.47 15.34 -10.07
C VAL A 371 31.35 16.83 -9.74
N SER A 372 32.28 17.68 -10.18
CA SER A 372 32.16 19.13 -10.00
C SER A 372 30.94 19.75 -10.68
N THR A 373 30.48 19.16 -11.78
CA THR A 373 29.18 19.54 -12.40
C THR A 373 28.01 19.15 -11.52
N VAL A 374 28.04 17.96 -10.91
CA VAL A 374 27.03 17.50 -9.96
C VAL A 374 27.00 18.37 -8.72
N GLU A 375 28.15 18.68 -8.13
CA GLU A 375 28.29 19.59 -6.99
C GLU A 375 27.72 20.99 -7.31
N SER A 376 28.01 21.51 -8.50
CA SER A 376 27.45 22.80 -8.96
C SER A 376 25.94 22.77 -9.06
N TYR A 377 25.38 21.65 -9.55
CA TYR A 377 23.93 21.45 -9.59
C TYR A 377 23.35 21.40 -8.17
N VAL A 378 23.88 20.56 -7.29
CA VAL A 378 23.44 20.41 -5.89
C VAL A 378 23.44 21.78 -5.17
N ASN A 379 24.51 22.56 -5.34
CA ASN A 379 24.64 23.88 -4.74
C ASN A 379 23.65 24.91 -5.34
N SER A 380 23.19 24.72 -6.57
CA SER A 380 22.18 25.58 -7.22
C SER A 380 20.75 25.36 -6.74
N VAL A 381 20.48 24.24 -6.08
CA VAL A 381 19.14 23.90 -5.58
C VAL A 381 18.96 24.49 -4.19
N ASP A 382 18.13 25.54 -4.08
CA ASP A 382 17.77 26.16 -2.80
C ASP A 382 16.72 25.32 -2.08
N TYR A 383 17.18 24.22 -1.48
CA TYR A 383 16.34 23.31 -0.70
C TYR A 383 17.14 22.70 0.45
N ALA A 384 16.74 22.95 1.67
CA ALA A 384 17.42 22.49 2.88
C ALA A 384 16.40 22.04 3.95
N PRO A 385 15.85 20.83 3.84
CA PRO A 385 14.91 20.33 4.83
C PRO A 385 15.61 20.07 6.16
N LYS A 386 14.88 20.30 7.25
CA LYS A 386 15.36 20.03 8.61
C LYS A 386 15.49 18.54 8.86
N THR A 387 16.49 18.12 9.61
CA THR A 387 16.55 16.78 10.22
C THR A 387 15.78 16.79 11.54
N TYR A 388 14.99 15.75 11.78
CA TYR A 388 14.22 15.53 12.99
C TYR A 388 14.83 14.34 13.74
N GLU A 389 15.03 14.53 15.04
CA GLU A 389 15.69 13.55 15.88
C GLU A 389 14.71 12.58 16.53
N ASN A 390 15.16 11.34 16.80
CA ASN A 390 14.43 10.34 17.59
C ASN A 390 13.04 9.98 17.00
N VAL A 391 12.93 9.88 15.68
CA VAL A 391 11.71 9.49 14.99
C VAL A 391 11.51 7.99 15.05
N GLY A 392 10.34 7.52 15.41
CA GLY A 392 9.97 6.11 15.28
C GLY A 392 9.91 5.72 13.79
N THR A 393 10.74 4.77 13.38
CA THR A 393 10.86 4.33 11.99
C THR A 393 10.63 2.84 11.87
N SER A 394 9.81 2.42 10.91
CA SER A 394 9.58 1.01 10.58
C SER A 394 9.62 0.83 9.06
N ILE A 395 10.05 -0.35 8.61
CA ILE A 395 10.08 -0.70 7.19
C ILE A 395 9.18 -1.91 6.92
N TYR A 396 8.36 -1.79 5.91
CA TYR A 396 7.50 -2.84 5.39
C TYR A 396 7.85 -3.14 3.95
N MET A 397 7.82 -4.41 3.57
CA MET A 397 8.19 -4.84 2.23
C MET A 397 7.02 -5.57 1.55
N SER A 398 6.83 -5.35 0.25
CA SER A 398 6.01 -6.24 -0.57
C SER A 398 6.87 -7.41 -1.10
N PRO A 399 6.29 -8.58 -1.26
CA PRO A 399 4.92 -8.96 -0.97
C PRO A 399 4.68 -9.39 0.49
N ASP A 400 5.65 -9.20 1.38
CA ASP A 400 5.64 -9.74 2.75
C ASP A 400 4.50 -9.16 3.60
N ASN A 401 4.53 -7.86 3.87
CA ASN A 401 3.66 -7.26 4.89
C ASN A 401 3.16 -5.82 4.64
N THR A 402 3.50 -5.19 3.49
CA THR A 402 3.04 -3.81 3.19
C THR A 402 1.52 -3.68 3.17
N PHE A 403 0.83 -4.65 2.55
CA PHE A 403 -0.64 -4.63 2.46
C PHE A 403 -1.27 -4.69 3.85
N LYS A 404 -0.84 -5.64 4.67
CA LYS A 404 -1.35 -5.82 6.04
C LYS A 404 -1.10 -4.59 6.90
N ALA A 405 0.12 -4.05 6.84
CA ALA A 405 0.49 -2.87 7.59
C ALA A 405 -0.38 -1.66 7.22
N LEU A 406 -0.52 -1.39 5.94
CA LEU A 406 -1.30 -0.24 5.48
C LEU A 406 -2.79 -0.40 5.80
N MET A 407 -3.35 -1.60 5.63
CA MET A 407 -4.72 -1.93 6.03
C MET A 407 -4.93 -1.66 7.51
N TYR A 408 -4.07 -2.24 8.37
CA TYR A 408 -4.13 -2.06 9.82
C TYR A 408 -4.08 -0.58 10.22
N LEU A 409 -3.15 0.17 9.66
CA LEU A 409 -2.99 1.60 9.98
C LEU A 409 -4.22 2.42 9.59
N ILE A 410 -4.78 2.19 8.40
CA ILE A 410 -5.97 2.91 7.93
C ILE A 410 -7.22 2.50 8.71
N GLU A 411 -7.38 1.21 9.00
CA GLU A 411 -8.53 0.71 9.77
C GLU A 411 -8.57 1.25 11.20
N ASN A 412 -7.41 1.56 11.79
CA ASN A 412 -7.27 2.13 13.14
C ASN A 412 -7.07 3.65 13.15
N ALA A 413 -7.23 4.34 12.03
CA ALA A 413 -7.15 5.78 11.99
C ALA A 413 -8.31 6.45 12.75
N ASP A 414 -7.99 7.49 13.55
CA ASP A 414 -8.93 8.22 14.41
C ASP A 414 -9.35 9.58 13.84
N THR A 415 -8.44 10.29 13.17
CA THR A 415 -8.65 11.69 12.77
C THR A 415 -8.59 11.93 11.28
N ARG A 416 -7.59 11.38 10.59
CA ARG A 416 -7.39 11.62 9.17
C ARG A 416 -6.70 10.47 8.45
N VAL A 417 -7.06 10.30 7.16
CA VAL A 417 -6.33 9.49 6.19
C VAL A 417 -6.24 10.28 4.89
N TYR A 418 -5.05 10.78 4.54
CA TYR A 418 -4.83 11.54 3.32
C TYR A 418 -3.82 10.80 2.45
N THR A 419 -4.08 10.69 1.16
CA THR A 419 -3.17 9.99 0.26
C THR A 419 -3.03 10.66 -1.09
N GLU A 420 -1.82 10.60 -1.63
CA GLU A 420 -1.49 10.89 -3.01
C GLU A 420 -1.08 9.60 -3.71
N GLN A 421 -1.81 9.23 -4.76
CA GLN A 421 -1.55 8.01 -5.51
C GLN A 421 -1.35 8.31 -6.99
N MET A 422 -0.25 7.78 -7.56
CA MET A 422 -0.02 7.85 -9.00
C MET A 422 -1.16 7.19 -9.77
N ASP A 423 -1.59 6.02 -9.34
CA ASP A 423 -2.69 5.27 -9.92
C ASP A 423 -3.32 4.35 -8.87
N ILE A 424 -4.48 3.79 -9.22
CA ILE A 424 -5.20 2.81 -8.41
C ILE A 424 -5.63 1.64 -9.28
N GLY A 425 -5.42 0.43 -8.79
CA GLY A 425 -5.80 -0.82 -9.48
C GLY A 425 -7.29 -0.89 -9.80
N SER A 426 -7.61 -1.49 -10.93
CA SER A 426 -9.01 -1.61 -11.38
C SER A 426 -9.88 -2.41 -10.40
N SER A 427 -9.33 -3.42 -9.74
CA SER A 427 -9.98 -4.20 -8.69
C SER A 427 -10.39 -3.33 -7.50
N PHE A 428 -9.53 -2.42 -7.05
CA PHE A 428 -9.79 -1.54 -5.91
C PHE A 428 -10.85 -0.46 -6.19
N ARG A 429 -11.07 -0.11 -7.46
CA ARG A 429 -12.11 0.87 -7.86
C ARG A 429 -13.54 0.37 -7.67
N THR A 430 -13.73 -0.91 -7.35
CA THR A 430 -15.09 -1.47 -7.14
C THR A 430 -15.68 -1.16 -5.77
N PHE A 431 -14.90 -0.66 -4.82
CA PHE A 431 -15.22 -0.42 -3.40
C PHE A 431 -15.56 -1.69 -2.58
N ALA A 432 -15.95 -2.76 -3.25
CA ALA A 432 -16.29 -4.04 -2.62
C ALA A 432 -15.05 -4.89 -2.30
N THR A 433 -13.94 -4.65 -3.02
CA THR A 433 -12.70 -5.41 -2.82
C THR A 433 -12.00 -4.91 -1.56
N THR A 434 -11.59 -5.82 -0.68
CA THR A 434 -10.74 -5.49 0.47
C THR A 434 -9.43 -4.87 -0.04
N SER A 435 -9.19 -3.62 0.36
CA SER A 435 -8.07 -2.82 -0.16
C SER A 435 -7.85 -1.60 0.75
N PRO A 436 -6.70 -0.94 0.68
CA PRO A 436 -6.48 0.32 1.39
C PRO A 436 -7.56 1.38 1.10
N LEU A 437 -8.11 1.40 -0.12
CA LEU A 437 -9.22 2.28 -0.45
C LEU A 437 -10.50 1.89 0.30
N SER A 438 -10.86 0.60 0.34
CA SER A 438 -12.06 0.17 1.08
C SER A 438 -11.90 0.40 2.59
N ALA A 439 -10.70 0.23 3.13
CA ALA A 439 -10.39 0.60 4.51
C ALA A 439 -10.56 2.12 4.75
N MET A 440 -10.09 2.93 3.80
CA MET A 440 -10.24 4.38 3.84
C MET A 440 -11.72 4.82 3.76
N ILE A 441 -12.54 4.16 2.94
CA ILE A 441 -14.00 4.39 2.89
C ILE A 441 -14.63 4.06 4.24
N LYS A 442 -14.32 2.89 4.82
CA LYS A 442 -14.81 2.52 6.16
C LYS A 442 -14.35 3.49 7.24
N ALA A 443 -13.12 4.00 7.17
CA ALA A 443 -12.64 5.04 8.08
C ALA A 443 -13.44 6.33 7.92
N SER A 444 -13.71 6.77 6.69
CA SER A 444 -14.55 7.95 6.42
C SER A 444 -15.98 7.78 6.92
N ASP A 445 -16.54 6.59 6.87
CA ASP A 445 -17.87 6.25 7.40
C ASP A 445 -17.93 6.27 8.94
N ARG A 446 -16.77 6.21 9.62
CA ARG A 446 -16.62 6.47 11.07
C ARG A 446 -16.42 7.95 11.39
N GLY A 447 -16.32 8.82 10.37
CA GLY A 447 -16.10 10.26 10.53
C GLY A 447 -14.63 10.68 10.58
N VAL A 448 -13.72 9.82 10.13
CA VAL A 448 -12.32 10.17 9.85
C VAL A 448 -12.28 11.07 8.61
N ASP A 449 -11.54 12.18 8.65
CA ASP A 449 -11.35 13.01 7.44
C ASP A 449 -10.46 12.25 6.44
N ALA A 450 -11.09 11.74 5.39
CA ALA A 450 -10.44 10.92 4.38
C ALA A 450 -10.33 11.68 3.06
N ARG A 451 -9.09 11.84 2.52
CA ARG A 451 -8.83 12.60 1.30
C ARG A 451 -7.94 11.81 0.35
N PHE A 452 -8.46 11.59 -0.85
CA PHE A 452 -7.82 10.79 -1.89
C PHE A 452 -7.45 11.68 -3.09
N MET A 453 -6.17 11.85 -3.35
CA MET A 453 -5.67 12.55 -4.53
C MET A 453 -5.00 11.56 -5.49
N VAL A 454 -5.35 11.65 -6.78
CA VAL A 454 -4.84 10.75 -7.82
C VAL A 454 -4.57 11.53 -9.10
N THR A 455 -3.71 11.02 -9.98
CA THR A 455 -3.51 11.60 -11.31
C THR A 455 -4.82 11.73 -12.06
N LYS A 456 -5.16 12.95 -12.55
CA LYS A 456 -6.49 13.26 -13.08
C LYS A 456 -6.87 12.53 -14.35
N ASP A 457 -5.97 12.48 -15.34
CA ASP A 457 -6.34 12.21 -16.74
C ASP A 457 -7.05 10.86 -16.98
N LYS A 458 -6.71 9.86 -16.19
CA LYS A 458 -7.28 8.51 -16.29
C LYS A 458 -8.38 8.23 -15.26
N ASN A 459 -8.63 9.15 -14.32
CA ASN A 459 -9.36 8.86 -13.11
C ASN A 459 -10.58 9.78 -12.89
N VAL A 460 -11.02 10.56 -13.88
CA VAL A 460 -12.13 11.52 -13.72
C VAL A 460 -13.40 10.85 -13.21
N ASP A 461 -13.85 9.77 -13.87
CA ASP A 461 -15.07 9.05 -13.49
C ASP A 461 -14.93 8.40 -12.10
N PHE A 462 -13.72 7.97 -11.74
CA PHE A 462 -13.43 7.38 -10.43
C PHE A 462 -13.43 8.43 -9.32
N ILE A 463 -12.88 9.62 -9.57
CA ILE A 463 -12.91 10.75 -8.63
C ILE A 463 -14.35 11.19 -8.38
N GLU A 464 -15.15 11.30 -9.45
CA GLU A 464 -16.58 11.62 -9.33
C GLU A 464 -17.31 10.56 -8.51
N LYS A 465 -17.06 9.28 -8.79
CA LYS A 465 -17.66 8.17 -8.06
C LYS A 465 -17.32 8.20 -6.56
N LEU A 466 -16.05 8.42 -6.19
CA LEU A 466 -15.66 8.58 -4.79
C LEU A 466 -16.41 9.73 -4.12
N ASN A 467 -16.47 10.89 -4.80
CA ASN A 467 -17.14 12.07 -4.26
C ASN A 467 -18.67 11.94 -4.19
N THR A 468 -19.29 11.02 -4.89
CA THR A 468 -20.77 10.87 -4.92
C THR A 468 -21.27 9.65 -4.18
N GLU A 469 -20.47 8.59 -4.06
CA GLU A 469 -20.89 7.33 -3.46
C GLU A 469 -20.26 7.05 -2.09
N THR A 470 -19.29 7.89 -1.63
CA THR A 470 -18.57 7.67 -0.36
C THR A 470 -18.36 8.96 0.41
N ASN A 471 -17.93 8.84 1.67
CA ASN A 471 -17.53 9.96 2.51
C ASN A 471 -16.07 10.40 2.30
N VAL A 472 -15.34 9.73 1.40
CA VAL A 472 -13.98 10.12 0.98
C VAL A 472 -14.07 11.33 0.05
N LYS A 473 -13.33 12.39 0.37
CA LYS A 473 -13.16 13.55 -0.51
C LYS A 473 -12.07 13.23 -1.53
N SER A 474 -12.31 13.44 -2.82
CA SER A 474 -11.35 13.09 -3.86
C SER A 474 -11.08 14.22 -4.83
N ALA A 475 -9.80 14.37 -5.23
CA ALA A 475 -9.35 15.34 -6.21
C ALA A 475 -8.40 14.71 -7.25
N GLY A 476 -8.44 15.26 -8.46
CA GLY A 476 -7.49 14.91 -9.51
C GLY A 476 -6.36 15.91 -9.60
N MET A 477 -5.11 15.45 -9.50
CA MET A 477 -3.93 16.29 -9.61
C MET A 477 -3.82 16.91 -11.00
N THR A 478 -3.79 18.24 -11.06
CA THR A 478 -3.66 19.03 -12.30
C THR A 478 -2.68 20.19 -12.18
N ARG A 479 -1.97 20.32 -11.07
CA ARG A 479 -1.08 21.47 -10.80
C ARG A 479 0.01 21.57 -11.86
N SER A 480 0.17 22.77 -12.44
CA SER A 480 1.28 23.08 -13.32
C SER A 480 2.58 23.15 -12.50
N GLY A 481 3.70 22.73 -13.08
CA GLY A 481 5.01 22.72 -12.43
C GLY A 481 5.51 21.33 -12.07
N TYR A 482 4.66 20.29 -12.15
CA TYR A 482 5.05 18.90 -12.05
C TYR A 482 4.86 18.19 -13.39
N GLN A 483 5.71 17.21 -13.71
CA GLN A 483 5.50 16.38 -14.90
C GLN A 483 4.31 15.45 -14.70
N THR A 484 4.26 14.76 -13.56
CA THR A 484 3.13 13.93 -13.14
C THR A 484 3.13 13.79 -11.62
N MET A 485 1.99 13.39 -11.06
CA MET A 485 1.98 12.89 -9.69
C MET A 485 2.47 11.44 -9.70
N HIS A 486 3.59 11.19 -9.05
CA HIS A 486 4.20 9.86 -8.96
C HIS A 486 4.32 9.38 -7.50
N ASN A 487 3.80 10.16 -6.57
CA ASN A 487 3.78 9.82 -5.15
C ASN A 487 2.89 8.59 -4.85
N LYS A 488 3.19 7.89 -3.76
CA LYS A 488 2.42 6.80 -3.17
C LYS A 488 2.36 6.98 -1.65
N GLY A 489 2.41 8.24 -1.22
CA GLY A 489 2.43 8.62 0.18
C GLY A 489 1.06 8.56 0.83
N VAL A 490 1.04 8.26 2.13
CA VAL A 490 -0.16 8.28 2.97
C VAL A 490 0.16 8.98 4.28
N ILE A 491 -0.72 9.89 4.70
CA ILE A 491 -0.72 10.49 6.03
C ILE A 491 -1.86 9.85 6.81
N ILE A 492 -1.56 9.28 7.96
CA ILE A 492 -2.53 8.63 8.85
C ILE A 492 -2.35 9.23 10.24
N ASP A 493 -3.33 9.98 10.70
CA ASP A 493 -3.26 10.75 11.95
C ASP A 493 -1.99 11.61 12.04
N ASP A 494 -1.11 11.36 13.01
CA ASP A 494 0.16 12.04 13.19
C ASP A 494 1.36 11.19 12.71
N THR A 495 1.15 10.37 11.67
CA THR A 495 2.15 9.46 11.08
C THR A 495 2.17 9.54 9.55
N VAL A 496 3.26 9.09 8.93
CA VAL A 496 3.45 9.15 7.47
C VAL A 496 3.99 7.84 6.93
N TRP A 497 3.47 7.45 5.78
CA TRP A 497 3.94 6.35 4.95
C TRP A 497 4.59 6.92 3.67
N VAL A 498 5.92 6.79 3.55
CA VAL A 498 6.69 7.15 2.34
C VAL A 498 7.01 5.87 1.58
N SER A 499 6.63 5.74 0.30
CA SER A 499 6.55 4.42 -0.30
C SER A 499 6.78 4.41 -1.81
N SER A 500 7.19 3.24 -2.31
CA SER A 500 7.18 2.89 -3.72
C SER A 500 5.88 2.19 -4.16
N VAL A 501 5.02 1.80 -3.21
CA VAL A 501 3.87 0.90 -3.40
C VAL A 501 2.67 1.62 -4.00
N ASN A 502 2.38 1.40 -5.27
CA ASN A 502 1.12 1.83 -5.87
C ASN A 502 -0.06 1.06 -5.25
N TRP A 503 -1.24 1.67 -5.18
CA TRP A 503 -2.43 0.97 -4.71
C TRP A 503 -3.00 0.03 -5.79
N THR A 504 -2.28 -1.04 -6.06
CA THR A 504 -2.65 -2.09 -7.01
C THR A 504 -2.34 -3.47 -6.41
N ASP A 505 -3.10 -4.49 -6.80
CA ASP A 505 -2.85 -5.87 -6.36
C ASP A 505 -1.41 -6.27 -6.65
N ASN A 506 -0.91 -5.96 -7.85
CA ASN A 506 0.44 -6.33 -8.26
C ASN A 506 1.53 -5.71 -7.36
N ALA A 507 1.37 -4.44 -6.95
CA ALA A 507 2.34 -3.77 -6.10
C ALA A 507 2.37 -4.34 -4.67
N PHE A 508 1.22 -4.74 -4.14
CA PHE A 508 1.15 -5.32 -2.80
C PHE A 508 1.57 -6.79 -2.76
N MET A 509 1.18 -7.60 -3.76
CA MET A 509 1.25 -9.05 -3.68
C MET A 509 2.34 -9.67 -4.54
N ASN A 510 2.80 -9.00 -5.62
CA ASN A 510 3.67 -9.60 -6.61
C ASN A 510 4.99 -8.86 -6.83
N ASN A 511 5.05 -7.56 -6.57
CA ASN A 511 6.27 -6.78 -6.70
C ASN A 511 7.14 -6.87 -5.45
N ARG A 512 8.44 -6.59 -5.62
CA ARG A 512 9.33 -6.20 -4.53
C ARG A 512 9.27 -4.68 -4.36
N GLU A 513 8.60 -4.22 -3.31
CA GLU A 513 8.38 -2.80 -2.99
C GLU A 513 8.78 -2.51 -1.55
N CYS A 514 8.91 -1.23 -1.19
CA CYS A 514 9.16 -0.81 0.19
C CYS A 514 8.25 0.34 0.62
N GLY A 515 7.86 0.32 1.89
CA GLY A 515 7.12 1.38 2.57
C GLY A 515 7.78 1.74 3.90
N LEU A 516 8.25 2.97 4.02
CA LEU A 516 8.80 3.54 5.25
C LEU A 516 7.68 4.19 6.04
N TYR A 517 7.48 3.76 7.28
CA TYR A 517 6.52 4.32 8.21
C TYR A 517 7.23 5.18 9.24
N LEU A 518 6.82 6.44 9.35
CA LEU A 518 7.41 7.47 10.21
C LEU A 518 6.42 7.91 11.27
N GLN A 519 6.79 7.76 12.53
CA GLN A 519 5.96 8.10 13.69
C GLN A 519 6.50 9.38 14.35
N SER A 520 6.13 10.53 13.79
CA SER A 520 6.47 11.84 14.32
C SER A 520 5.48 12.89 13.82
N LYS A 521 4.90 13.61 14.75
CA LYS A 521 3.95 14.70 14.46
C LYS A 521 4.60 15.81 13.63
N GLU A 522 5.85 16.14 13.90
CA GLU A 522 6.57 17.20 13.22
C GLU A 522 6.88 16.81 11.76
N ILE A 523 7.30 15.56 11.53
CA ILE A 523 7.50 15.05 10.17
C ILE A 523 6.17 14.92 9.44
N THR A 524 5.12 14.49 10.13
CA THR A 524 3.77 14.45 9.56
C THR A 524 3.35 15.83 9.11
N GLN A 525 3.60 16.87 9.90
CA GLN A 525 3.29 18.25 9.51
C GLN A 525 4.08 18.69 8.26
N PHE A 526 5.34 18.30 8.11
CA PHE A 526 6.13 18.60 6.92
C PHE A 526 5.47 18.03 5.63
N TYR A 527 5.07 16.76 5.62
CA TYR A 527 4.40 16.18 4.46
C TYR A 527 2.95 16.67 4.31
N LEU A 528 2.29 16.99 5.42
CA LEU A 528 0.95 17.56 5.41
C LEU A 528 0.94 18.94 4.74
N ASP A 529 1.94 19.77 4.98
CA ASP A 529 2.05 21.08 4.33
C ASP A 529 2.19 20.94 2.81
N SER A 530 2.99 19.98 2.35
CA SER A 530 3.11 19.64 0.92
C SER A 530 1.78 19.13 0.35
N TYR A 531 1.17 18.14 1.03
CA TYR A 531 -0.13 17.59 0.63
C TYR A 531 -1.21 18.66 0.54
N MET A 532 -1.32 19.51 1.57
CA MET A 532 -2.36 20.55 1.62
C MET A 532 -2.16 21.62 0.53
N SER A 533 -0.92 21.97 0.21
CA SER A 533 -0.64 22.84 -0.94
C SER A 533 -1.17 22.29 -2.25
N ASP A 534 -1.03 20.98 -2.47
CA ASP A 534 -1.54 20.31 -3.66
C ASP A 534 -3.06 20.09 -3.59
N TRP A 535 -3.57 19.78 -2.41
CA TRP A 535 -5.01 19.60 -2.16
C TRP A 535 -5.78 20.88 -2.43
N ASP A 536 -5.40 22.00 -1.83
CA ASP A 536 -6.10 23.28 -1.93
C ASP A 536 -6.09 23.81 -3.37
N TYR A 537 -5.05 23.49 -4.15
CA TYR A 537 -5.02 23.82 -5.57
C TYR A 537 -5.98 22.97 -6.41
N ASN A 538 -6.13 21.69 -6.12
CA ASN A 538 -6.85 20.73 -6.94
C ASN A 538 -8.29 20.45 -6.50
N TYR A 539 -8.57 20.48 -5.20
CA TYR A 539 -9.91 20.25 -4.68
C TYR A 539 -10.76 21.51 -4.82
N LYS A 540 -11.85 21.40 -5.57
CA LYS A 540 -12.71 22.55 -5.90
C LYS A 540 -14.11 22.48 -5.26
N LEU A 541 -14.36 21.46 -4.49
CA LEU A 541 -15.59 21.36 -3.71
C LEU A 541 -15.47 22.19 -2.42
N THR A 542 -16.60 22.67 -1.93
CA THR A 542 -16.66 23.51 -0.71
C THR A 542 -16.75 22.68 0.57
N ASP A 543 -16.76 21.36 0.50
CA ASP A 543 -16.87 20.44 1.64
C ASP A 543 -15.59 20.42 2.50
N THR A 544 -15.37 21.49 3.24
CA THR A 544 -14.24 21.62 4.18
C THR A 544 -14.60 21.17 5.59
N ILE A 545 -15.89 21.09 5.92
CA ILE A 545 -16.39 20.62 7.21
C ILE A 545 -16.40 19.08 7.20
N THR A 546 -15.89 18.46 8.25
CA THR A 546 -16.00 17.01 8.47
C THR A 546 -17.21 16.72 9.35
N VAL A 547 -18.11 15.86 8.85
CA VAL A 547 -19.29 15.40 9.58
C VAL A 547 -18.98 14.06 10.24
N LYS A 548 -19.11 14.01 11.58
CA LYS A 548 -18.85 12.79 12.36
C LYS A 548 -20.16 12.20 12.87
N PRO A 549 -20.45 10.93 12.55
CA PRO A 549 -21.58 10.21 13.13
C PRO A 549 -21.25 9.74 14.55
N ASP A 550 -22.29 9.51 15.36
CA ASP A 550 -22.19 8.67 16.54
C ASP A 550 -22.14 7.17 16.16
N THR A 551 -21.98 6.28 17.12
CA THR A 551 -21.92 4.84 16.91
C THR A 551 -23.19 4.25 16.29
N THR A 552 -24.34 4.92 16.48
CA THR A 552 -25.65 4.51 15.93
C THR A 552 -25.91 5.10 14.54
N ARG A 553 -25.08 6.05 14.09
CA ARG A 553 -25.28 6.85 12.88
C ARG A 553 -26.64 7.59 12.84
N LYS A 554 -27.16 7.94 14.02
CA LYS A 554 -28.39 8.71 14.18
C LYS A 554 -28.09 10.16 14.55
N THR A 555 -26.99 10.43 15.26
CA THR A 555 -26.58 11.78 15.67
C THR A 555 -25.23 12.15 15.04
N PHE A 556 -25.11 13.37 14.55
CA PHE A 556 -23.98 13.88 13.81
C PHE A 556 -23.44 15.16 14.43
N THR A 557 -22.13 15.34 14.37
CA THR A 557 -21.43 16.56 14.78
C THR A 557 -20.58 17.10 13.63
N ALA A 558 -20.41 18.41 13.55
CA ALA A 558 -19.57 19.08 12.57
C ALA A 558 -18.22 19.47 13.19
N THR A 559 -17.12 19.12 12.52
CA THR A 559 -15.75 19.49 12.92
C THR A 559 -15.15 20.41 11.86
N GLY A 560 -14.46 21.47 12.27
CA GLY A 560 -13.90 22.48 11.37
C GLY A 560 -14.87 23.57 10.92
N ALA A 561 -16.09 23.59 11.47
CA ALA A 561 -17.09 24.64 11.19
C ALA A 561 -16.83 25.91 12.00
N THR A 562 -17.22 27.07 11.46
CA THR A 562 -17.12 28.38 12.10
C THR A 562 -18.51 28.94 12.43
N GLY A 563 -18.73 29.20 13.71
CA GLY A 563 -19.99 29.79 14.17
C GLY A 563 -21.20 28.83 14.17
N THR A 564 -22.39 29.33 13.91
CA THR A 564 -23.62 28.53 13.88
C THR A 564 -23.61 27.64 12.63
N VAL A 565 -24.07 26.41 12.80
CA VAL A 565 -24.12 25.40 11.76
C VAL A 565 -25.55 25.10 11.37
N GLU A 566 -25.87 25.14 10.10
CA GLU A 566 -27.14 24.77 9.51
C GLU A 566 -27.02 23.32 8.95
N TRP A 567 -27.97 22.47 9.32
CA TRP A 567 -28.06 21.07 8.93
C TRP A 567 -29.26 20.80 8.06
N SER A 568 -29.13 19.90 7.10
CA SER A 568 -30.24 19.39 6.30
C SER A 568 -30.02 17.93 5.95
N SER A 569 -31.04 17.10 6.07
CA SER A 569 -31.08 15.72 5.63
C SER A 569 -31.91 15.57 4.36
N TYR A 570 -31.51 14.61 3.51
CA TYR A 570 -32.08 14.43 2.17
C TYR A 570 -32.36 12.95 1.89
N ASN A 571 -33.43 12.71 1.11
CA ASN A 571 -33.78 11.39 0.59
C ASN A 571 -33.06 11.10 -0.76
N VAL A 572 -33.31 9.92 -1.33
CA VAL A 572 -32.78 9.50 -2.62
C VAL A 572 -33.15 10.42 -3.79
N SER A 573 -34.28 11.14 -3.68
CA SER A 573 -34.73 12.10 -4.70
C SER A 573 -34.18 13.51 -4.49
N ASN A 574 -33.22 13.70 -3.56
CA ASN A 574 -32.64 14.98 -3.17
C ASN A 574 -33.65 15.95 -2.53
N GLU A 575 -34.73 15.43 -1.97
CA GLU A 575 -35.72 16.24 -1.24
C GLU A 575 -35.30 16.35 0.23
N VAL A 576 -35.47 17.54 0.80
CA VAL A 576 -35.17 17.80 2.21
C VAL A 576 -36.18 17.08 3.09
N ILE A 577 -35.70 16.19 3.96
CA ILE A 577 -36.52 15.50 4.96
C ILE A 577 -36.65 16.35 6.23
N SER A 578 -35.52 16.86 6.74
CA SER A 578 -35.50 17.71 7.93
C SER A 578 -34.35 18.70 7.88
N SER A 579 -34.49 19.81 8.63
CA SER A 579 -33.45 20.83 8.80
C SER A 579 -33.43 21.35 10.21
N SER A 580 -32.25 21.71 10.72
CA SER A 580 -32.08 22.35 12.02
C SER A 580 -30.81 23.20 12.07
N THR A 581 -30.64 23.97 13.14
CA THR A 581 -29.42 24.71 13.46
C THR A 581 -28.87 24.22 14.79
N GLY A 582 -27.55 24.13 14.94
CA GLY A 582 -26.94 23.74 16.20
C GLY A 582 -25.62 23.02 16.01
N THR A 583 -25.03 22.55 17.11
CA THR A 583 -23.75 21.82 17.13
C THR A 583 -23.89 20.34 16.75
N THR A 584 -25.10 19.82 16.89
CA THR A 584 -25.46 18.43 16.58
C THR A 584 -26.72 18.37 15.74
N PHE A 585 -26.85 17.27 14.98
CA PHE A 585 -28.04 16.98 14.18
C PHE A 585 -28.45 15.52 14.38
N THR A 586 -29.71 15.27 14.62
CA THR A 586 -30.26 13.91 14.81
C THR A 586 -31.25 13.61 13.70
N ILE A 587 -31.15 12.42 13.11
CA ILE A 587 -32.09 11.90 12.11
C ILE A 587 -33.06 10.92 12.76
N ASP A 588 -34.36 11.12 12.50
CA ASP A 588 -35.44 10.28 13.01
C ASP A 588 -36.10 9.42 11.92
N SER A 589 -35.69 9.59 10.67
CA SER A 589 -36.20 8.84 9.51
C SER A 589 -35.15 7.93 8.91
N ASP A 590 -35.54 6.71 8.55
CA ASP A 590 -34.68 5.76 7.84
C ASP A 590 -34.62 6.07 6.32
N ASP A 591 -35.40 7.05 5.82
CA ASP A 591 -35.37 7.49 4.43
C ASP A 591 -34.22 8.47 4.13
N VAL A 592 -33.38 8.81 5.12
CA VAL A 592 -32.26 9.72 4.94
C VAL A 592 -31.11 9.00 4.21
N ASN A 593 -30.70 9.56 3.08
CA ASN A 593 -29.59 9.06 2.28
C ASN A 593 -28.31 9.83 2.53
N TYR A 594 -28.39 11.12 2.74
CA TYR A 594 -27.25 11.94 3.07
C TYR A 594 -27.65 13.19 3.88
N ILE A 595 -26.64 13.76 4.52
CA ILE A 595 -26.75 14.98 5.32
C ILE A 595 -25.80 16.02 4.73
N ARG A 596 -26.26 17.28 4.69
CA ARG A 596 -25.43 18.46 4.44
C ARG A 596 -25.37 19.36 5.64
N VAL A 597 -24.24 20.03 5.76
CA VAL A 597 -23.99 21.05 6.78
C VAL A 597 -23.38 22.28 6.13
N LYS A 598 -23.74 23.45 6.62
CA LYS A 598 -23.20 24.74 6.20
C LYS A 598 -22.93 25.61 7.41
N ASP A 599 -21.76 26.26 7.46
CA ASP A 599 -21.46 27.23 8.53
C ASP A 599 -21.71 28.68 8.11
N GLN A 600 -21.54 29.60 9.06
CA GLN A 600 -21.74 31.04 8.82
C GLN A 600 -20.75 31.65 7.81
N SER A 601 -19.61 31.02 7.60
CA SER A 601 -18.60 31.44 6.62
C SER A 601 -18.87 30.90 5.22
N GLY A 602 -19.91 30.07 5.05
CA GLY A 602 -20.29 29.44 3.78
C GLY A 602 -19.53 28.13 3.49
N ASN A 603 -18.69 27.65 4.41
CA ASN A 603 -18.09 26.34 4.29
C ASN A 603 -19.18 25.26 4.41
N THR A 604 -19.03 24.19 3.68
CA THR A 604 -19.97 23.07 3.67
C THR A 604 -19.28 21.77 4.10
N GLY A 605 -20.10 20.80 4.45
CA GLY A 605 -19.71 19.44 4.68
C GLY A 605 -20.89 18.52 4.37
N ARG A 606 -20.62 17.25 4.18
CA ARG A 606 -21.66 16.27 3.97
C ARG A 606 -21.29 14.94 4.60
N TYR A 607 -22.30 14.12 4.83
CA TYR A 607 -22.16 12.73 5.22
C TYR A 607 -23.15 11.90 4.42
N ILE A 608 -22.65 10.92 3.69
CA ILE A 608 -23.45 9.97 2.91
C ILE A 608 -23.67 8.75 3.79
N ILE A 609 -24.94 8.38 3.98
CA ILE A 609 -25.27 7.14 4.68
C ILE A 609 -24.72 5.97 3.85
N PRO A 610 -23.91 5.05 4.42
CA PRO A 610 -23.29 3.97 3.66
C PRO A 610 -24.29 3.15 2.85
N GLY A 611 -23.99 2.94 1.57
CA GLY A 611 -24.88 2.26 0.62
C GLY A 611 -25.73 3.18 -0.25
N TYR A 612 -25.67 4.50 -0.02
CA TYR A 612 -26.36 5.51 -0.84
C TYR A 612 -25.37 6.39 -1.60
N SER A 613 -25.89 7.34 -2.36
CA SER A 613 -25.11 8.35 -3.08
C SER A 613 -25.69 9.75 -2.87
N ALA A 614 -24.85 10.77 -3.00
CA ALA A 614 -25.26 12.17 -2.93
C ALA A 614 -24.61 12.95 -4.09
N PRO A 615 -25.28 13.98 -4.64
CA PRO A 615 -24.66 14.86 -5.63
C PRO A 615 -23.47 15.61 -5.02
N PRO A 616 -22.47 16.02 -5.81
CA PRO A 616 -21.37 16.88 -5.36
C PRO A 616 -21.91 18.17 -4.76
N SER A 617 -21.24 18.72 -3.74
CA SER A 617 -21.65 19.95 -3.06
C SER A 617 -21.50 21.22 -3.91
N ASN A 618 -20.84 21.13 -5.06
CA ASN A 618 -20.68 22.22 -6.04
C ASN A 618 -21.65 22.15 -7.21
N GLU A 619 -22.84 21.62 -7.11
CA GLU A 619 -23.88 22.03 -8.03
C GLU A 619 -24.14 23.53 -7.78
N VAL A 620 -23.30 24.33 -8.44
CA VAL A 620 -23.57 25.76 -8.64
C VAL A 620 -24.93 25.82 -9.29
N ASN A 621 -25.87 26.33 -8.57
CA ASN A 621 -27.20 26.59 -9.11
C ASN A 621 -27.04 27.60 -10.24
N ILE A 622 -26.99 27.13 -11.50
CA ILE A 622 -26.79 27.97 -12.69
C ILE A 622 -27.77 29.12 -12.72
N SER A 623 -28.88 29.00 -12.00
CA SER A 623 -29.89 30.08 -11.84
C SER A 623 -29.38 31.25 -10.97
N GLU A 624 -28.45 31.06 -10.03
CA GLU A 624 -27.90 32.15 -9.21
C GLU A 624 -26.73 32.90 -9.89
N ILE A 625 -25.93 32.24 -10.74
CA ILE A 625 -24.86 32.92 -11.52
C ILE A 625 -25.43 33.84 -12.59
N VAL A 626 -26.61 33.57 -13.09
CA VAL A 626 -27.26 34.39 -14.15
C VAL A 626 -27.82 35.71 -13.61
N THR A 627 -28.02 35.84 -12.29
CA THR A 627 -28.63 37.04 -11.72
C THR A 627 -27.66 38.08 -11.20
N GLU A 628 -26.41 37.76 -10.92
CA GLU A 628 -25.46 38.74 -10.35
C GLU A 628 -24.47 39.40 -11.32
N ASN A 629 -24.25 38.90 -12.55
CA ASN A 629 -23.20 39.42 -13.45
C ASN A 629 -23.60 39.51 -14.94
N ALA A 630 -24.84 39.80 -15.29
CA ALA A 630 -25.23 40.07 -16.66
C ALA A 630 -25.42 41.57 -16.95
N PRO A 631 -24.54 42.24 -17.73
CA PRO A 631 -25.03 43.36 -18.54
C PRO A 631 -25.95 42.76 -19.62
N ALA A 632 -27.10 43.40 -19.77
CA ALA A 632 -28.19 42.98 -20.64
C ALA A 632 -27.75 42.81 -22.10
N ILE A 633 -27.29 41.63 -22.48
CA ILE A 633 -27.15 41.22 -23.89
C ILE A 633 -27.40 39.68 -23.96
N GLY A 634 -28.58 39.31 -24.41
CA GLY A 634 -28.81 38.11 -25.16
C GLY A 634 -28.99 36.78 -24.46
N ILE A 635 -29.82 36.70 -23.40
CA ILE A 635 -30.15 35.43 -22.71
C ILE A 635 -30.79 34.37 -23.60
N GLY A 636 -31.36 34.77 -24.78
CA GLY A 636 -31.91 33.82 -25.73
C GLY A 636 -30.93 32.96 -26.51
N ALA A 637 -29.65 33.37 -26.62
CA ALA A 637 -28.66 32.67 -27.43
C ALA A 637 -27.96 31.52 -26.67
N ILE A 638 -27.84 31.64 -25.37
CA ILE A 638 -27.15 30.63 -24.54
C ILE A 638 -28.06 29.41 -24.26
N ILE A 639 -29.36 29.67 -24.02
CA ILE A 639 -30.34 28.60 -23.83
C ILE A 639 -30.54 27.79 -25.10
N LEU A 640 -30.52 28.43 -26.26
CA LEU A 640 -30.61 27.75 -27.57
C LEU A 640 -29.37 26.92 -27.90
N ALA A 641 -28.16 27.31 -27.46
CA ALA A 641 -26.93 26.54 -27.65
C ALA A 641 -26.90 25.26 -26.79
N VAL A 642 -27.38 25.32 -25.57
CA VAL A 642 -27.42 24.14 -24.66
C VAL A 642 -28.50 23.16 -25.11
N ILE A 643 -29.67 23.64 -25.51
CA ILE A 643 -30.75 22.81 -26.04
C ILE A 643 -30.33 22.21 -27.41
N GLY A 644 -29.63 22.97 -28.25
CA GLY A 644 -29.08 22.51 -29.53
C GLY A 644 -28.05 21.39 -29.36
N ALA A 645 -27.18 21.47 -28.33
CA ALA A 645 -26.19 20.45 -28.04
C ALA A 645 -26.82 19.15 -27.48
N MET A 646 -27.86 19.26 -26.67
CA MET A 646 -28.59 18.08 -26.16
C MET A 646 -29.38 17.38 -27.28
N VAL A 647 -30.03 18.12 -28.17
CA VAL A 647 -30.78 17.55 -29.31
C VAL A 647 -29.84 16.90 -30.33
N ALA A 648 -28.65 17.46 -30.56
CA ALA A 648 -27.63 16.87 -31.42
C ALA A 648 -27.06 15.55 -30.85
N LYS A 649 -26.91 15.46 -29.53
CA LYS A 649 -26.42 14.24 -28.82
C LYS A 649 -27.46 13.10 -28.87
N VAL A 650 -28.75 13.42 -28.84
CA VAL A 650 -29.85 12.44 -28.93
C VAL A 650 -30.03 11.96 -30.38
N LYS A 651 -29.89 12.84 -31.39
CA LYS A 651 -29.95 12.43 -32.82
C LYS A 651 -28.77 11.57 -33.25
N LYS A 652 -27.57 11.76 -32.67
CA LYS A 652 -26.37 10.94 -32.97
C LYS A 652 -26.45 9.52 -32.36
N LYS A 653 -27.22 9.31 -31.28
CA LYS A 653 -27.50 7.96 -30.71
C LYS A 653 -28.58 7.21 -31.52
N GLY A 654 -29.51 7.90 -32.19
CA GLY A 654 -30.56 7.27 -32.97
C GLY A 654 -30.12 6.76 -34.38
N SER A 655 -29.10 7.37 -34.99
CA SER A 655 -28.64 7.01 -36.33
C SER A 655 -27.66 5.83 -36.38
N LYS A 656 -27.04 5.45 -35.26
CA LYS A 656 -26.14 4.25 -35.20
C LYS A 656 -26.86 2.92 -35.05
N LYS A 657 -28.17 2.88 -34.82
CA LYS A 657 -28.96 1.63 -34.70
C LYS A 657 -29.64 1.16 -36.01
N LYS A 658 -29.60 1.93 -37.11
CA LYS A 658 -30.20 1.54 -38.38
C LYS A 658 -29.22 1.05 -39.47
N GLY A 659 -27.91 1.02 -39.19
CA GLY A 659 -26.87 0.68 -40.18
C GLY A 659 -26.34 -0.76 -40.17
N LYS A 660 -26.83 -1.66 -39.31
CA LYS A 660 -26.31 -3.04 -39.20
C LYS A 660 -27.31 -4.15 -39.46
N LYS A 661 -28.19 -3.97 -40.47
CA LYS A 661 -29.02 -5.08 -41.01
C LYS A 661 -29.16 -4.96 -42.52
N LYS A 662 -28.06 -5.14 -43.29
CA LYS A 662 -28.06 -5.52 -44.70
C LYS A 662 -26.60 -5.66 -45.18
N LYS A 663 -26.00 -6.81 -44.94
CA LYS A 663 -24.94 -7.42 -45.79
C LYS A 663 -24.50 -8.76 -45.19
N SER A 664 -25.32 -9.77 -45.38
CA SER A 664 -24.84 -11.14 -45.48
C SER A 664 -25.79 -11.85 -46.44
N ASN A 665 -25.45 -11.84 -47.69
CA ASN A 665 -25.74 -12.85 -48.69
C ASN A 665 -25.12 -12.43 -50.02
N LYS A 666 -23.99 -12.98 -50.38
CA LYS A 666 -23.61 -13.52 -51.67
C LYS A 666 -22.12 -13.80 -51.77
N ARG A 667 -21.90 -15.07 -52.12
CA ARG A 667 -20.79 -15.70 -52.85
C ARG A 667 -19.64 -16.26 -52.01
N LYS A 668 -19.65 -17.47 -52.10
CA LYS A 668 -19.05 -18.70 -52.62
C LYS A 668 -17.95 -19.21 -51.73
#